data_9c358e493e9aae4e6355c78c4c940a39
#
_entry.id   9c358e493e9aae4e6355c78c4c940a39
#
_cell.length_a   1.000
_cell.length_b   1.000
_cell.length_c   1.000
_cell.angle_alpha   90.00
_cell.angle_beta   90.00
_cell.angle_gamma   90.00
#
_symmetry.space_group_name_H-M   'P 1'
#
loop_
_entity.id
_entity.type
_entity.pdbx_description
1 polymer ?
#
loop_
_entity_poly.entity_id
_entity_poly.type
_entity_poly.pdbx_seq_one_letter_code
_entity_poly.pdbx_strand_id
1 'polypeptide(L)'
;MANPLQSLRLPLGHPLVEKLCDRSLKDGVKFNEEIPIHFKKEVSKEDQTKFKQALRVLHAIVNNETSLRYLSDENQKFLEDLAQAEKITNEQIEKTLKIVSDSNVDVDFEKFKNLMLNVDNIAVGLKSYSQSQLLDLNGGHWDLEMPSLSKESVIFRFDNLPKNSDGKEENFYARSSLKDLKNGVVAIDFGTKSTTASYMDKTGTYRLLSIGGLVDDTSPTKFENPTIMEFRHRKKFIIEYNALDHRPFTEKNDIEVAHEAQKNAAGVKDNDLYRFFSKLKQWAGADEKQNFRDLIEDFPLESFTNCTDFNPIEIYAYYIGRCINNMHNGVFLKYFLSYPVKYEKHQAEKIRESFERGLKKSLPRHVFDDEKTAKMFKVELRASEPCAYAISALKSYGFFKSEKLDKPIYYGVFDFGGGTTDFDFGKWEKGANPKFAYKMTHFSSGGDKYLGGENLLELLAWEAYAKNFQTLKEKDIVIAKPNYDRIDTQRFGSFMQNSREARLNLQTIASKLRPFLENLDANIIEAIEENENFEIEGFEKDFKAMLLDRNGVETECDLKVDCKELLSLLKDKIDEGVANFFAGFSKVMAENIDDQCWAFHIFLGGNASRSALVKQAFENAKEKQLKDYNQKTSKNDFTFILYEPLGTEKSDKQILELTGEDVSNTPAYLKTTCKTGVAFGLLESRDKAKGIEMPPIDSNPVFKYDLGIEIEGKFHAKIHRDSLKPNEYQIFQIKEEWGGFDELEILYSDKALANTNTLNIQDTQMISIALEEVEEVDVKVCCVDSQSIKVGLFKDDQLIYESEAEKL
;
A
#
# COMPACT_ATOMS: atom_id res chain seq x y z
N MET A 1 13.97 -18.66 45.96
CA MET A 1 13.41 -19.11 44.64
C MET A 1 14.52 -18.94 43.64
N ALA A 2 14.89 -20.00 42.93
CA ALA A 2 15.89 -19.90 41.87
C ALA A 2 15.45 -18.84 40.85
N ASN A 3 16.39 -17.99 40.45
CA ASN A 3 16.14 -16.97 39.43
C ASN A 3 15.62 -17.68 38.17
N PRO A 4 14.37 -17.43 37.72
CA PRO A 4 13.81 -18.11 36.57
C PRO A 4 14.60 -17.87 35.27
N LEU A 5 15.57 -16.97 35.29
CA LEU A 5 16.42 -16.62 34.15
C LEU A 5 17.79 -17.28 34.13
N GLN A 6 18.15 -18.03 35.15
CA GLN A 6 19.34 -18.88 35.06
C GLN A 6 19.18 -19.94 33.96
N SER A 7 17.94 -20.22 33.49
CA SER A 7 17.72 -21.10 32.34
C SER A 7 16.68 -20.49 31.41
N LEU A 8 17.12 -19.81 30.38
CA LEU A 8 16.27 -19.34 29.29
C LEU A 8 16.01 -20.51 28.33
N ARG A 9 14.76 -20.62 27.89
CA ARG A 9 14.37 -21.58 26.88
C ARG A 9 14.02 -20.82 25.59
N LEU A 10 14.71 -21.15 24.52
CA LEU A 10 14.46 -20.57 23.21
C LEU A 10 13.97 -21.64 22.23
N PRO A 11 13.00 -21.32 21.34
CA PRO A 11 12.57 -22.24 20.31
C PRO A 11 13.74 -22.62 19.39
N LEU A 12 13.71 -23.86 18.87
CA LEU A 12 14.59 -24.25 17.77
C LEU A 12 14.36 -23.34 16.57
N GLY A 13 15.42 -22.89 15.92
CA GLY A 13 15.34 -21.91 14.83
C GLY A 13 15.37 -20.46 15.32
N HIS A 14 15.42 -20.20 16.60
CA HIS A 14 15.69 -18.85 17.09
C HIS A 14 17.09 -18.41 16.67
N PRO A 15 17.29 -17.18 16.09
CA PRO A 15 18.61 -16.75 15.60
C PRO A 15 19.69 -16.74 16.68
N LEU A 16 19.32 -16.51 17.94
CA LEU A 16 20.25 -16.58 19.05
C LEU A 16 20.74 -18.02 19.30
N VAL A 17 19.89 -19.03 19.12
CA VAL A 17 20.25 -20.42 19.19
C VAL A 17 21.27 -20.76 18.12
N GLU A 18 20.98 -20.41 16.88
CA GLU A 18 21.89 -20.63 15.75
C GLU A 18 23.24 -19.92 15.96
N LYS A 19 23.23 -18.65 16.34
CA LYS A 19 24.47 -17.87 16.56
C LYS A 19 25.26 -18.23 17.82
N LEU A 20 24.60 -18.64 18.89
CA LEU A 20 25.28 -19.14 20.09
C LEU A 20 25.91 -20.49 19.84
N CYS A 21 25.28 -21.29 18.98
CA CYS A 21 25.73 -22.64 18.64
C CYS A 21 26.63 -22.69 17.37
N ASP A 22 26.90 -21.58 16.73
CA ASP A 22 27.49 -21.52 15.38
C ASP A 22 29.01 -21.75 15.31
N ARG A 23 29.66 -22.05 16.40
CA ARG A 23 31.11 -22.29 16.37
C ARG A 23 31.54 -23.56 15.62
N SER A 24 30.64 -24.49 15.43
CA SER A 24 30.95 -25.82 14.94
C SER A 24 30.68 -26.01 13.43
N LEU A 25 29.99 -25.13 12.79
CA LEU A 25 29.71 -25.27 11.35
C LEU A 25 30.93 -25.10 10.44
N LYS A 26 32.05 -24.61 10.96
CA LYS A 26 33.29 -24.44 10.20
C LYS A 26 34.21 -25.64 10.19
N ASP A 27 34.21 -26.49 11.24
CA ASP A 27 35.21 -27.53 11.40
C ASP A 27 34.67 -28.95 11.73
N GLY A 28 33.34 -29.11 11.84
CA GLY A 28 32.74 -30.39 12.22
C GLY A 28 31.96 -31.08 11.10
N VAL A 29 31.64 -32.34 11.28
CA VAL A 29 30.90 -33.19 10.34
C VAL A 29 29.74 -32.45 9.69
N LYS A 30 29.82 -32.22 8.40
CA LYS A 30 28.81 -31.51 7.62
C LYS A 30 27.61 -32.43 7.32
N PHE A 31 26.68 -32.51 8.26
CA PHE A 31 25.45 -33.29 8.08
C PHE A 31 24.61 -32.87 6.86
N ASN A 32 24.79 -31.66 6.37
CA ASN A 32 23.90 -31.08 5.33
C ASN A 32 24.49 -31.05 3.91
N GLU A 33 25.82 -31.13 3.74
CA GLU A 33 26.43 -30.98 2.41
C GLU A 33 27.04 -32.27 1.86
N GLU A 34 27.46 -33.19 2.73
CA GLU A 34 28.14 -34.42 2.32
C GLU A 34 27.29 -35.69 2.51
N ILE A 35 26.23 -35.66 3.35
CA ILE A 35 25.32 -36.79 3.55
C ILE A 35 23.89 -36.29 3.31
N PRO A 36 23.27 -36.62 2.17
CA PRO A 36 21.89 -36.24 1.94
C PRO A 36 20.99 -36.95 2.94
N ILE A 37 20.31 -36.18 3.79
CA ILE A 37 19.35 -36.70 4.76
C ILE A 37 18.07 -37.08 4.01
N HIS A 38 17.80 -38.38 3.94
CA HIS A 38 16.56 -38.90 3.38
C HIS A 38 15.55 -39.18 4.49
N PHE A 39 14.31 -38.76 4.25
CA PHE A 39 13.21 -39.00 5.18
C PHE A 39 12.28 -40.10 4.66
N LYS A 40 11.65 -40.83 5.56
CA LYS A 40 10.55 -41.72 5.19
C LYS A 40 9.37 -40.89 4.69
N LYS A 41 8.53 -41.53 3.84
CA LYS A 41 7.44 -40.87 3.09
C LYS A 41 6.39 -40.22 3.98
N GLU A 42 6.20 -40.75 5.18
CA GLU A 42 5.26 -40.29 6.19
C GLU A 42 5.72 -39.04 6.98
N VAL A 43 6.98 -38.61 6.82
CA VAL A 43 7.52 -37.46 7.55
C VAL A 43 7.10 -36.17 6.88
N SER A 44 6.39 -35.32 7.60
CA SER A 44 5.94 -34.02 7.10
C SER A 44 7.12 -33.09 6.78
N LYS A 45 6.93 -32.13 5.86
CA LYS A 45 7.96 -31.12 5.54
C LYS A 45 8.32 -30.28 6.76
N GLU A 46 7.35 -30.03 7.64
CA GLU A 46 7.54 -29.30 8.89
C GLU A 46 8.46 -30.05 9.84
N ASP A 47 8.21 -31.34 10.07
CA ASP A 47 9.06 -32.17 10.91
C ASP A 47 10.46 -32.35 10.33
N GLN A 48 10.60 -32.42 9.00
CA GLN A 48 11.93 -32.42 8.35
C GLN A 48 12.71 -31.16 8.66
N THR A 49 12.03 -29.99 8.69
CA THR A 49 12.65 -28.70 8.99
C THR A 49 13.07 -28.64 10.46
N LYS A 50 12.16 -29.01 11.38
CA LYS A 50 12.43 -29.07 12.82
C LYS A 50 13.60 -29.99 13.14
N PHE A 51 13.64 -31.15 12.51
CA PHE A 51 14.71 -32.13 12.67
C PHE A 51 16.08 -31.58 12.22
N LYS A 52 16.13 -30.92 11.05
CA LYS A 52 17.37 -30.31 10.56
C LYS A 52 17.88 -29.22 11.49
N GLN A 53 16.97 -28.42 12.04
CA GLN A 53 17.29 -27.39 13.05
C GLN A 53 17.82 -28.03 14.34
N ALA A 54 17.15 -29.07 14.81
CA ALA A 54 17.59 -29.81 16.01
C ALA A 54 18.97 -30.42 15.82
N LEU A 55 19.26 -31.02 14.68
CA LEU A 55 20.58 -31.56 14.38
C LEU A 55 21.68 -30.50 14.40
N ARG A 56 21.40 -29.29 13.84
CA ARG A 56 22.36 -28.18 13.92
C ARG A 56 22.69 -27.83 15.35
N VAL A 57 21.67 -27.72 16.22
CA VAL A 57 21.85 -27.39 17.62
C VAL A 57 22.66 -28.50 18.35
N LEU A 58 22.30 -29.75 18.14
CA LEU A 58 23.00 -30.89 18.75
C LEU A 58 24.44 -30.96 18.27
N HIS A 59 24.67 -30.71 17.02
CA HIS A 59 26.01 -30.67 16.45
C HIS A 59 26.89 -29.57 17.05
N ALA A 60 26.28 -28.40 17.25
CA ALA A 60 26.93 -27.29 17.94
C ALA A 60 27.22 -27.62 19.39
N ILE A 61 26.34 -28.33 20.08
CA ILE A 61 26.51 -28.81 21.43
C ILE A 61 27.66 -29.80 21.47
N VAL A 62 27.69 -30.78 20.58
CA VAL A 62 28.74 -31.84 20.55
C VAL A 62 30.13 -31.27 20.31
N ASN A 63 30.25 -30.25 19.46
CA ASN A 63 31.57 -29.72 19.07
C ASN A 63 32.04 -28.51 19.89
N ASN A 64 31.30 -28.11 20.90
CA ASN A 64 31.68 -26.98 21.73
C ASN A 64 32.33 -27.45 23.02
N GLU A 65 33.65 -27.35 23.11
CA GLU A 65 34.47 -27.82 24.23
C GLU A 65 34.09 -27.24 25.62
N THR A 66 33.29 -26.16 25.64
CA THR A 66 32.91 -25.46 26.88
C THR A 66 31.51 -25.74 27.38
N SER A 67 30.61 -26.33 26.57
CA SER A 67 29.18 -26.41 26.90
C SER A 67 28.57 -27.80 26.89
N LEU A 68 29.35 -28.82 26.56
CA LEU A 68 28.83 -30.19 26.41
C LEU A 68 28.88 -31.01 27.67
N ARG A 69 28.37 -30.51 28.72
CA ARG A 69 28.29 -31.31 29.95
C ARG A 69 27.25 -32.44 29.93
N TYR A 70 26.43 -32.61 28.89
CA TYR A 70 25.20 -33.38 29.09
C TYR A 70 24.61 -34.14 27.90
N LEU A 71 25.33 -34.37 26.84
CA LEU A 71 25.00 -35.51 26.00
C LEU A 71 25.55 -36.77 26.65
N SER A 72 24.66 -37.58 27.18
CA SER A 72 25.06 -38.88 27.69
C SER A 72 25.70 -39.74 26.58
N ASP A 73 26.55 -40.70 26.93
CA ASP A 73 27.12 -41.62 25.96
C ASP A 73 26.07 -42.31 25.12
N GLU A 74 24.89 -42.56 25.67
CA GLU A 74 23.72 -43.09 24.94
C GLU A 74 23.21 -42.12 23.88
N ASN A 75 23.11 -40.81 24.17
CA ASN A 75 22.65 -39.80 23.23
C ASN A 75 23.71 -39.53 22.14
N GLN A 76 24.98 -39.57 22.45
CA GLN A 76 26.05 -39.49 21.46
C GLN A 76 26.01 -40.67 20.49
N LYS A 77 25.90 -41.90 21.01
CA LYS A 77 25.73 -43.09 20.20
C LYS A 77 24.48 -43.05 19.32
N PHE A 78 23.36 -42.52 19.86
CA PHE A 78 22.16 -42.33 19.07
C PHE A 78 22.40 -41.36 17.88
N LEU A 79 23.16 -40.28 18.05
CA LEU A 79 23.49 -39.36 16.96
C LEU A 79 24.43 -40.00 15.94
N GLU A 80 25.37 -40.86 16.37
CA GLU A 80 26.20 -41.62 15.43
C GLU A 80 25.38 -42.61 14.61
N ASP A 81 24.46 -43.33 15.26
CA ASP A 81 23.52 -44.23 14.59
C ASP A 81 22.60 -43.48 13.62
N LEU A 82 22.17 -42.27 14.03
CA LEU A 82 21.33 -41.40 13.21
C LEU A 82 22.06 -40.91 11.94
N ALA A 83 23.36 -40.62 12.04
CA ALA A 83 24.19 -40.20 10.92
C ALA A 83 24.38 -41.34 9.86
N GLN A 84 24.21 -42.60 10.27
CA GLN A 84 24.32 -43.78 9.41
C GLN A 84 22.97 -44.26 8.90
N ALA A 85 21.85 -43.65 9.32
CA ALA A 85 20.51 -44.09 8.93
C ALA A 85 20.19 -43.75 7.45
N GLU A 86 19.80 -44.76 6.67
CA GLU A 86 19.39 -44.54 5.28
C GLU A 86 18.17 -43.60 5.13
N LYS A 87 17.24 -43.65 6.09
CA LYS A 87 16.02 -42.81 6.09
C LYS A 87 15.60 -42.50 7.53
N ILE A 88 15.34 -41.24 7.78
CA ILE A 88 14.89 -40.74 9.07
C ILE A 88 13.40 -41.00 9.30
N THR A 89 13.03 -41.53 10.46
CA THR A 89 11.68 -41.83 10.90
C THR A 89 11.15 -40.75 11.84
N ASN A 90 9.84 -40.70 12.03
CA ASN A 90 9.22 -39.80 13.03
C ASN A 90 9.71 -40.05 14.46
N GLU A 91 9.90 -41.31 14.85
CA GLU A 91 10.43 -41.67 16.14
C GLU A 91 11.84 -41.10 16.39
N GLN A 92 12.70 -41.17 15.36
CA GLN A 92 14.05 -40.60 15.43
C GLN A 92 14.01 -39.07 15.52
N ILE A 93 13.06 -38.44 14.84
CA ILE A 93 12.82 -36.99 14.95
C ILE A 93 12.39 -36.63 16.37
N GLU A 94 11.38 -37.30 16.90
CA GLU A 94 10.90 -37.07 18.27
C GLU A 94 12.01 -37.23 19.31
N LYS A 95 12.82 -38.31 19.20
CA LYS A 95 13.95 -38.53 20.08
C LYS A 95 15.02 -37.45 19.96
N THR A 96 15.32 -37.01 18.75
CA THR A 96 16.25 -35.89 18.48
C THR A 96 15.76 -34.59 19.13
N LEU A 97 14.51 -34.24 18.93
CA LEU A 97 13.89 -33.05 19.52
C LEU A 97 13.87 -33.10 21.05
N LYS A 98 13.62 -34.30 21.61
CA LYS A 98 13.67 -34.53 23.07
C LYS A 98 15.07 -34.32 23.62
N ILE A 99 16.09 -34.85 22.97
CA ILE A 99 17.50 -34.68 23.41
C ILE A 99 17.87 -33.20 23.44
N VAL A 100 17.50 -32.44 22.40
CA VAL A 100 17.71 -30.98 22.35
C VAL A 100 16.98 -30.27 23.49
N SER A 101 15.73 -30.64 23.74
CA SER A 101 14.92 -30.09 24.82
C SER A 101 15.51 -30.32 26.21
N ASP A 102 16.13 -31.48 26.41
CA ASP A 102 16.70 -31.92 27.70
C ASP A 102 18.16 -31.43 27.88
N SER A 103 18.80 -30.89 26.83
CA SER A 103 20.17 -30.41 26.86
C SER A 103 20.26 -28.98 27.41
N ASN A 104 21.29 -28.72 28.21
CA ASN A 104 21.59 -27.40 28.74
C ASN A 104 22.80 -26.80 28.03
N VAL A 105 22.72 -25.55 27.63
CA VAL A 105 23.84 -24.79 27.06
C VAL A 105 24.23 -23.68 28.01
N ASP A 106 25.46 -23.68 28.51
CA ASP A 106 25.97 -22.60 29.34
C ASP A 106 26.50 -21.48 28.45
N VAL A 107 26.02 -20.27 28.67
CA VAL A 107 26.30 -19.08 27.83
C VAL A 107 26.75 -17.93 28.72
N ASP A 108 27.86 -17.31 28.34
CA ASP A 108 28.26 -16.05 28.92
C ASP A 108 27.24 -14.95 28.69
N PHE A 109 26.79 -14.28 29.73
CA PHE A 109 25.73 -13.30 29.68
C PHE A 109 26.09 -12.10 28.79
N GLU A 110 27.30 -11.61 28.82
CA GLU A 110 27.72 -10.50 27.97
C GLU A 110 27.72 -10.89 26.47
N LYS A 111 28.16 -12.12 26.18
CA LYS A 111 28.10 -12.65 24.82
C LYS A 111 26.64 -12.76 24.32
N PHE A 112 25.75 -13.25 25.18
CA PHE A 112 24.32 -13.34 24.86
C PHE A 112 23.71 -11.93 24.59
N LYS A 113 24.00 -10.98 25.46
CA LYS A 113 23.53 -9.58 25.30
C LYS A 113 24.02 -8.98 23.99
N ASN A 114 25.28 -9.14 23.64
CA ASN A 114 25.84 -8.64 22.39
C ASN A 114 25.22 -9.33 21.18
N LEU A 115 24.90 -10.61 21.24
CA LEU A 115 24.19 -11.31 20.19
C LEU A 115 22.77 -10.82 20.03
N MET A 116 22.05 -10.54 21.12
CA MET A 116 20.72 -9.94 21.06
C MET A 116 20.73 -8.59 20.36
N LEU A 117 21.68 -7.71 20.72
CA LEU A 117 21.84 -6.42 20.04
C LEU A 117 22.10 -6.59 18.54
N ASN A 118 22.94 -7.55 18.17
CA ASN A 118 23.22 -7.83 16.77
C ASN A 118 21.99 -8.36 16.03
N VAL A 119 21.23 -9.26 16.62
CA VAL A 119 19.98 -9.79 16.03
C VAL A 119 18.97 -8.67 15.83
N ASP A 120 18.78 -7.78 16.80
CA ASP A 120 17.87 -6.66 16.66
C ASP A 120 18.31 -5.67 15.57
N ASN A 121 19.62 -5.47 15.40
CA ASN A 121 20.16 -4.59 14.35
C ASN A 121 19.91 -5.12 12.94
N ILE A 122 19.80 -6.44 12.76
CA ILE A 122 19.56 -7.08 11.45
C ILE A 122 18.09 -7.48 11.24
N ALA A 123 17.30 -7.51 12.31
CA ALA A 123 15.91 -7.97 12.22
C ALA A 123 15.01 -6.96 11.51
N VAL A 124 14.08 -7.50 10.72
CA VAL A 124 13.10 -6.71 9.97
C VAL A 124 12.26 -5.83 10.88
N GLY A 125 12.14 -4.54 10.55
CA GLY A 125 11.28 -3.59 11.21
C GLY A 125 11.58 -3.30 12.68
N LEU A 126 12.70 -3.81 13.23
CA LEU A 126 13.10 -3.51 14.61
C LEU A 126 14.04 -2.31 14.65
N LYS A 127 13.86 -1.47 15.66
CA LYS A 127 14.85 -0.47 16.05
C LYS A 127 15.97 -1.16 16.83
N SER A 128 17.20 -0.70 16.66
CA SER A 128 18.33 -1.15 17.47
C SER A 128 18.07 -0.89 18.95
N TYR A 129 18.27 -1.89 19.80
CA TYR A 129 18.20 -1.73 21.24
C TYR A 129 19.54 -1.22 21.79
N SER A 130 19.48 -0.29 22.70
CA SER A 130 20.65 0.06 23.51
C SER A 130 20.91 -1.02 24.55
N GLN A 131 22.16 -1.12 25.02
CA GLN A 131 22.54 -2.08 26.03
C GLN A 131 21.74 -1.93 27.35
N SER A 132 21.41 -0.68 27.73
CA SER A 132 20.58 -0.39 28.90
C SER A 132 19.14 -0.91 28.74
N GLN A 133 18.60 -0.91 27.53
CA GLN A 133 17.26 -1.43 27.28
C GLN A 133 17.15 -2.94 27.43
N LEU A 134 18.22 -3.67 27.11
CA LEU A 134 18.27 -5.14 27.30
C LEU A 134 18.30 -5.54 28.77
N LEU A 135 18.90 -4.71 29.62
CA LEU A 135 18.99 -4.95 31.04
C LEU A 135 17.78 -4.44 31.84
N ASP A 136 16.95 -3.60 31.25
CA ASP A 136 15.75 -3.10 31.90
C ASP A 136 14.67 -4.19 31.96
N LEU A 137 14.17 -4.45 33.16
CA LEU A 137 13.06 -5.38 33.42
C LEU A 137 11.83 -5.09 32.55
N ASN A 138 11.58 -3.84 32.22
CA ASN A 138 10.50 -3.44 31.34
C ASN A 138 10.90 -3.36 29.86
N GLY A 139 12.18 -3.49 29.55
CA GLY A 139 12.73 -3.43 28.20
C GLY A 139 13.13 -4.80 27.63
N GLY A 140 12.86 -5.89 28.32
CA GLY A 140 13.21 -7.25 27.88
C GLY A 140 12.66 -7.57 26.48
N HIS A 141 13.31 -8.50 25.80
CA HIS A 141 12.95 -8.87 24.42
C HIS A 141 11.80 -9.90 24.43
N TRP A 142 10.74 -9.66 23.64
CA TRP A 142 9.57 -10.57 23.60
C TRP A 142 9.92 -11.99 23.12
N ASP A 143 10.90 -12.11 22.23
CA ASP A 143 11.34 -13.41 21.72
C ASP A 143 12.00 -14.28 22.80
N LEU A 144 12.34 -13.67 23.96
CA LEU A 144 12.81 -14.35 25.15
C LEU A 144 11.69 -14.69 26.14
N GLU A 145 10.46 -14.24 25.86
CA GLU A 145 9.32 -14.63 26.65
C GLU A 145 9.19 -16.16 26.59
N MET A 146 9.23 -16.78 27.79
CA MET A 146 9.08 -18.21 27.88
C MET A 146 7.68 -18.66 27.57
N PRO A 147 7.41 -19.25 26.41
CA PRO A 147 6.18 -19.97 26.22
C PRO A 147 6.12 -21.13 27.23
N SER A 148 4.92 -21.56 27.50
CA SER A 148 4.71 -22.90 28.04
C SER A 148 5.35 -23.82 27.01
N LEU A 149 6.52 -24.27 27.36
CA LEU A 149 7.52 -24.92 26.55
C LEU A 149 6.99 -25.87 25.50
N SER A 150 7.20 -25.55 24.28
CA SER A 150 7.21 -26.54 23.22
C SER A 150 8.31 -27.56 23.54
N LYS A 151 8.10 -28.81 23.22
CA LYS A 151 9.10 -29.88 23.28
C LYS A 151 10.38 -29.57 22.45
N GLU A 152 10.40 -28.45 21.78
CA GLU A 152 11.35 -27.99 20.77
C GLU A 152 12.18 -26.79 21.24
N SER A 153 12.36 -26.62 22.54
CA SER A 153 13.15 -25.51 23.07
C SER A 153 14.51 -25.95 23.53
N VAL A 154 15.50 -25.11 23.26
CA VAL A 154 16.86 -25.27 23.83
C VAL A 154 16.94 -24.51 25.14
N ILE A 155 17.53 -25.12 26.15
CA ILE A 155 17.74 -24.51 27.46
C ILE A 155 19.13 -23.89 27.49
N PHE A 156 19.21 -22.59 27.78
CA PHE A 156 20.45 -21.88 28.02
C PHE A 156 20.56 -21.53 29.51
N ARG A 157 21.75 -21.73 30.09
CA ARG A 157 22.12 -21.24 31.41
C ARG A 157 23.06 -20.06 31.22
N PHE A 158 22.86 -19.01 31.98
CA PHE A 158 23.72 -17.85 31.92
C PHE A 158 24.77 -17.94 33.02
N ASP A 159 26.05 -17.90 32.59
CA ASP A 159 27.17 -17.67 33.45
C ASP A 159 27.42 -16.17 33.59
N ASN A 160 27.94 -15.75 34.73
CA ASN A 160 28.36 -14.37 34.97
C ASN A 160 27.26 -13.32 34.82
N LEU A 161 26.09 -13.57 35.36
CA LEU A 161 25.07 -12.53 35.44
C LEU A 161 25.62 -11.29 36.18
N PRO A 162 25.32 -10.07 35.71
CA PRO A 162 25.78 -8.86 36.38
C PRO A 162 25.25 -8.81 37.82
N LYS A 163 26.03 -8.23 38.71
CA LYS A 163 25.64 -8.05 40.11
C LYS A 163 25.31 -6.58 40.35
N ASN A 164 24.22 -6.34 41.08
CA ASN A 164 23.85 -5.02 41.51
C ASN A 164 24.80 -4.46 42.58
N SER A 165 24.56 -3.23 43.03
CA SER A 165 25.34 -2.56 44.08
C SER A 165 25.43 -3.36 45.39
N ASP A 166 24.46 -4.25 45.65
CA ASP A 166 24.41 -5.10 46.85
C ASP A 166 25.09 -6.45 46.64
N GLY A 167 25.76 -6.67 45.50
CA GLY A 167 26.44 -7.90 45.14
C GLY A 167 25.51 -9.07 44.78
N LYS A 168 24.21 -8.82 44.63
CA LYS A 168 23.23 -9.79 44.17
C LYS A 168 23.16 -9.78 42.63
N GLU A 169 23.04 -10.97 42.06
CA GLU A 169 22.83 -11.10 40.62
C GLU A 169 21.63 -10.26 40.17
N GLU A 170 21.80 -9.45 39.13
CA GLU A 170 20.73 -8.70 38.50
C GLU A 170 19.75 -9.68 37.85
N ASN A 171 18.46 -9.37 38.02
CA ASN A 171 17.42 -10.16 37.41
C ASN A 171 17.20 -9.63 35.98
N PHE A 172 17.47 -10.45 34.97
CA PHE A 172 17.05 -10.26 33.62
C PHE A 172 15.78 -11.10 33.40
N TYR A 173 14.67 -10.46 33.05
CA TYR A 173 13.39 -11.15 32.83
C TYR A 173 12.96 -11.02 31.41
N ALA A 174 12.51 -12.11 30.79
CA ALA A 174 11.72 -12.08 29.59
C ALA A 174 10.41 -11.29 29.84
N ARG A 175 10.11 -10.35 28.95
CA ARG A 175 8.91 -9.53 29.07
C ARG A 175 7.72 -10.21 28.39
N SER A 176 6.61 -10.32 29.10
CA SER A 176 5.38 -10.83 28.50
C SER A 176 4.78 -9.86 27.50
N SER A 177 4.62 -10.28 26.25
CA SER A 177 3.96 -9.50 25.20
C SER A 177 2.51 -9.15 25.56
N LEU A 178 1.84 -9.95 26.37
CA LEU A 178 0.47 -9.68 26.85
C LEU A 178 0.41 -8.47 27.78
N LYS A 179 1.52 -8.14 28.48
CA LYS A 179 1.59 -6.93 29.31
C LYS A 179 1.81 -5.67 28.48
N ASP A 180 2.23 -5.82 27.23
CA ASP A 180 2.46 -4.73 26.30
C ASP A 180 1.28 -4.43 25.39
N LEU A 181 0.17 -5.16 25.55
CA LEU A 181 -1.06 -4.92 24.80
C LEU A 181 -1.54 -3.47 24.94
N LYS A 182 -1.85 -2.85 23.83
CA LYS A 182 -2.42 -1.50 23.77
C LYS A 182 -3.90 -1.57 23.47
N ASN A 183 -4.67 -0.85 24.28
CA ASN A 183 -6.08 -0.63 24.00
C ASN A 183 -6.23 0.56 23.03
N GLY A 184 -5.86 0.34 21.77
CA GLY A 184 -5.86 1.38 20.75
C GLY A 184 -5.99 0.78 19.36
N VAL A 185 -6.10 1.67 18.38
CA VAL A 185 -6.18 1.33 16.96
C VAL A 185 -4.97 1.92 16.25
N VAL A 186 -4.41 1.18 15.32
CA VAL A 186 -3.46 1.69 14.32
C VAL A 186 -4.23 1.92 13.03
N ALA A 187 -4.08 3.08 12.43
CA ALA A 187 -4.62 3.38 11.12
C ALA A 187 -3.51 3.37 10.08
N ILE A 188 -3.77 2.74 8.95
CA ILE A 188 -2.83 2.58 7.84
C ILE A 188 -3.53 3.04 6.56
N ASP A 189 -2.95 4.05 5.93
CA ASP A 189 -3.27 4.45 4.57
C ASP A 189 -2.24 3.86 3.61
N PHE A 190 -2.63 2.82 2.88
CA PHE A 190 -1.79 2.15 1.89
C PHE A 190 -1.90 2.88 0.55
N GLY A 191 -1.07 3.89 0.34
CA GLY A 191 -1.07 4.69 -0.88
C GLY A 191 -0.17 4.12 -1.99
N THR A 192 -0.36 4.60 -3.21
CA THR A 192 0.44 4.21 -4.39
C THR A 192 1.90 4.61 -4.26
N LYS A 193 2.15 5.86 -3.87
CA LYS A 193 3.51 6.43 -3.74
C LYS A 193 4.08 6.20 -2.35
N SER A 194 3.26 6.42 -1.34
CA SER A 194 3.65 6.29 0.06
C SER A 194 2.52 5.76 0.93
N THR A 195 2.90 5.03 1.95
CA THR A 195 2.02 4.49 2.99
C THR A 195 2.19 5.33 4.25
N THR A 196 1.08 5.74 4.86
CA THR A 196 1.12 6.40 6.17
C THR A 196 0.50 5.51 7.23
N ALA A 197 1.15 5.45 8.38
CA ALA A 197 0.63 4.73 9.54
C ALA A 197 0.61 5.65 10.75
N SER A 198 -0.47 5.58 11.52
CA SER A 198 -0.64 6.39 12.73
C SER A 198 -1.26 5.57 13.85
N TYR A 199 -0.96 5.93 15.09
CA TYR A 199 -1.53 5.32 16.28
C TYR A 199 -1.82 6.36 17.35
N MET A 200 -2.63 5.99 18.32
CA MET A 200 -2.91 6.82 19.49
C MET A 200 -1.97 6.42 20.63
N ASP A 201 -1.24 7.39 21.15
CA ASP A 201 -0.36 7.18 22.30
C ASP A 201 -1.12 7.15 23.65
N LYS A 202 -0.38 6.98 24.75
CA LYS A 202 -0.93 6.91 26.11
C LYS A 202 -1.68 8.20 26.55
N THR A 203 -1.36 9.32 25.92
CA THR A 203 -1.96 10.64 26.22
C THR A 203 -3.21 10.91 25.41
N GLY A 204 -3.57 9.99 24.49
CA GLY A 204 -4.67 10.18 23.53
C GLY A 204 -4.27 10.99 22.29
N THR A 205 -2.99 11.31 22.14
CA THR A 205 -2.45 12.04 20.99
C THR A 205 -2.16 11.07 19.84
N TYR A 206 -2.53 11.47 18.64
CA TYR A 206 -2.22 10.70 17.43
C TYR A 206 -0.79 10.94 17.00
N ARG A 207 -0.08 9.89 16.68
CA ARG A 207 1.32 9.94 16.23
C ARG A 207 1.50 9.15 14.94
N LEU A 208 2.31 9.71 14.07
CA LEU A 208 2.75 9.04 12.84
C LEU A 208 3.92 8.09 13.13
N LEU A 209 4.05 7.07 12.27
CA LEU A 209 5.12 6.08 12.32
C LEU A 209 6.00 6.20 11.07
N SER A 210 7.32 6.21 11.27
CA SER A 210 8.31 6.03 10.21
C SER A 210 8.66 4.55 10.09
N ILE A 211 8.64 4.02 8.86
CA ILE A 211 8.89 2.62 8.54
C ILE A 211 10.18 2.53 7.73
N GLY A 212 11.08 1.65 8.18
CA GLY A 212 12.38 1.49 7.55
C GLY A 212 13.30 2.69 7.82
N GLY A 213 14.48 2.41 8.37
CA GLY A 213 15.50 3.41 8.66
C GLY A 213 15.29 4.24 9.92
N LEU A 214 16.40 4.40 10.65
CA LEU A 214 16.54 5.36 11.74
C LEU A 214 16.97 6.70 11.12
N VAL A 215 16.01 7.47 10.63
CA VAL A 215 16.32 8.81 10.15
C VAL A 215 15.98 9.81 11.24
N ASP A 216 16.96 10.52 11.75
CA ASP A 216 16.81 11.67 12.64
C ASP A 216 16.32 12.93 11.89
N ASP A 217 15.57 12.73 10.84
CA ASP A 217 15.04 13.82 10.04
C ASP A 217 13.78 14.39 10.69
N THR A 218 13.73 15.71 10.76
CA THR A 218 12.56 16.46 11.25
C THR A 218 11.54 16.74 10.16
N SER A 219 11.83 16.34 8.91
CA SER A 219 10.95 16.54 7.76
C SER A 219 9.61 15.84 7.94
N PRO A 220 8.47 16.48 7.59
CA PRO A 220 7.17 15.83 7.53
C PRO A 220 7.14 14.60 6.63
N THR A 221 7.91 14.60 5.53
CA THR A 221 8.00 13.50 4.57
C THR A 221 8.59 12.22 5.17
N LYS A 222 9.26 12.31 6.32
CA LYS A 222 9.74 11.14 7.07
C LYS A 222 8.63 10.13 7.38
N PHE A 223 7.40 10.60 7.56
CA PHE A 223 6.24 9.79 7.92
C PHE A 223 5.37 9.41 6.70
N GLU A 224 5.76 9.89 5.53
CA GLU A 224 5.23 9.46 4.25
C GLU A 224 6.09 8.29 3.74
N ASN A 225 5.89 7.11 4.33
CA ASN A 225 6.74 5.95 4.07
C ASN A 225 6.59 5.49 2.63
N PRO A 226 7.67 5.46 1.82
CA PRO A 226 7.57 5.05 0.42
C PRO A 226 6.98 3.65 0.26
N THR A 227 6.02 3.49 -0.64
CA THR A 227 5.43 2.19 -0.97
C THR A 227 6.30 1.49 -2.00
N ILE A 228 7.46 1.04 -1.57
CA ILE A 228 8.47 0.38 -2.41
C ILE A 228 9.12 -0.78 -1.66
N MET A 229 9.46 -1.82 -2.39
CA MET A 229 10.22 -2.97 -1.91
C MET A 229 11.45 -3.22 -2.79
N GLU A 230 12.55 -3.64 -2.19
CA GLU A 230 13.73 -4.15 -2.88
C GLU A 230 13.84 -5.66 -2.63
N PHE A 231 13.91 -6.43 -3.71
CA PHE A 231 14.17 -7.88 -3.65
C PHE A 231 15.67 -8.13 -3.78
N ARG A 232 16.31 -8.68 -2.73
CA ARG A 232 17.76 -8.98 -2.74
C ARG A 232 18.02 -10.48 -2.70
N HIS A 233 17.43 -11.19 -1.74
CA HIS A 233 17.56 -12.64 -1.58
C HIS A 233 16.17 -13.27 -1.31
N ARG A 234 15.29 -13.17 -2.32
CA ARG A 234 13.88 -13.58 -2.20
C ARG A 234 13.68 -15.00 -1.69
N LYS A 235 14.42 -15.97 -2.26
CA LYS A 235 14.27 -17.39 -1.86
C LYS A 235 14.65 -17.62 -0.39
N LYS A 236 15.75 -17.01 0.07
CA LYS A 236 16.16 -17.08 1.47
C LYS A 236 15.07 -16.49 2.38
N PHE A 237 14.60 -15.30 2.05
CA PHE A 237 13.54 -14.64 2.79
C PHE A 237 12.27 -15.49 2.89
N ILE A 238 11.81 -16.10 1.79
CA ILE A 238 10.61 -16.95 1.79
C ILE A 238 10.79 -18.16 2.72
N ILE A 239 11.95 -18.79 2.71
CA ILE A 239 12.25 -19.92 3.61
C ILE A 239 12.18 -19.49 5.06
N GLU A 240 12.82 -18.37 5.41
CA GLU A 240 12.81 -17.82 6.76
C GLU A 240 11.41 -17.35 7.18
N TYR A 241 10.71 -16.62 6.28
CA TYR A 241 9.37 -16.12 6.51
C TYR A 241 8.35 -17.25 6.77
N ASN A 242 8.47 -18.37 6.07
CA ASN A 242 7.59 -19.52 6.24
C ASN A 242 8.02 -20.50 7.33
N ALA A 243 9.17 -20.28 7.97
CA ALA A 243 9.65 -21.16 9.03
C ALA A 243 8.80 -21.09 10.30
N LEU A 244 8.22 -19.94 10.62
CA LEU A 244 7.38 -19.72 11.80
C LEU A 244 6.10 -18.96 11.44
N ASP A 245 5.01 -19.28 12.11
CA ASP A 245 3.72 -18.60 11.91
C ASP A 245 3.68 -17.20 12.51
N HIS A 246 4.52 -16.93 13.51
CA HIS A 246 4.59 -15.67 14.23
C HIS A 246 6.03 -15.24 14.42
N ARG A 247 6.31 -13.96 14.13
CA ARG A 247 7.63 -13.33 14.25
C ARG A 247 8.76 -14.19 13.69
N PRO A 248 8.71 -14.59 12.39
CA PRO A 248 9.80 -15.31 11.75
C PRO A 248 11.09 -14.49 11.80
N PHE A 249 12.24 -15.18 11.81
CA PHE A 249 13.55 -14.55 11.87
C PHE A 249 14.06 -14.18 10.49
N THR A 250 13.44 -13.15 9.92
CA THR A 250 13.81 -12.60 8.62
C THR A 250 14.83 -11.48 8.78
N GLU A 251 15.77 -11.42 7.86
CA GLU A 251 16.78 -10.38 7.80
C GLU A 251 16.34 -9.25 6.86
N LYS A 252 16.46 -7.98 7.31
CA LYS A 252 16.10 -6.81 6.50
C LYS A 252 16.89 -6.70 5.20
N ASN A 253 18.10 -7.25 5.15
CA ASN A 253 18.93 -7.25 3.96
C ASN A 253 18.48 -8.23 2.87
N ASP A 254 17.55 -9.11 3.13
CA ASP A 254 17.03 -10.04 2.12
C ASP A 254 15.89 -9.43 1.31
N ILE A 255 15.02 -8.67 1.97
CA ILE A 255 14.03 -7.77 1.36
C ILE A 255 14.03 -6.48 2.17
N GLU A 256 14.17 -5.35 1.52
CA GLU A 256 14.05 -4.04 2.15
C GLU A 256 12.78 -3.33 1.70
N VAL A 257 12.28 -2.41 2.54
CA VAL A 257 11.03 -1.69 2.27
C VAL A 257 11.14 -0.22 2.63
N ALA A 258 10.22 0.56 2.11
CA ALA A 258 10.01 1.97 2.44
C ALA A 258 11.29 2.81 2.27
N HIS A 259 11.68 3.59 3.28
CA HIS A 259 12.79 4.55 3.18
C HIS A 259 14.13 3.90 2.81
N GLU A 260 14.45 2.71 3.34
CA GLU A 260 15.70 2.03 3.00
C GLU A 260 15.68 1.55 1.54
N ALA A 261 14.57 0.94 1.09
CA ALA A 261 14.45 0.54 -0.30
C ALA A 261 14.53 1.74 -1.26
N GLN A 262 13.90 2.87 -0.91
CA GLN A 262 13.98 4.09 -1.72
C GLN A 262 15.39 4.67 -1.76
N LYS A 263 16.09 4.69 -0.63
CA LYS A 263 17.49 5.13 -0.57
C LYS A 263 18.39 4.27 -1.45
N ASN A 264 18.18 2.94 -1.41
CA ASN A 264 18.92 2.02 -2.26
C ASN A 264 18.59 2.25 -3.73
N ALA A 265 17.32 2.45 -4.08
CA ALA A 265 16.91 2.75 -5.46
C ALA A 265 17.57 4.02 -6.01
N ALA A 266 17.72 5.06 -5.17
CA ALA A 266 18.39 6.30 -5.55
C ALA A 266 19.92 6.14 -5.74
N GLY A 267 20.51 5.10 -5.14
CA GLY A 267 21.97 4.85 -5.19
C GLY A 267 22.42 3.83 -6.24
N VAL A 268 21.47 3.16 -6.92
CA VAL A 268 21.81 2.16 -7.94
C VAL A 268 21.82 2.74 -9.34
N LYS A 269 22.53 2.07 -10.23
CA LYS A 269 22.48 2.36 -11.67
C LYS A 269 21.11 1.97 -12.24
N ASP A 270 20.69 2.62 -13.31
CA ASP A 270 19.39 2.40 -13.95
C ASP A 270 19.13 0.91 -14.26
N ASN A 271 20.16 0.17 -14.65
CA ASN A 271 20.08 -1.28 -14.91
C ASN A 271 19.76 -2.16 -13.69
N ASP A 272 19.94 -1.65 -12.49
CA ASP A 272 19.67 -2.40 -11.25
C ASP A 272 18.27 -2.09 -10.66
N LEU A 273 17.49 -1.22 -11.31
CA LEU A 273 16.12 -0.86 -10.86
C LEU A 273 15.13 -2.01 -10.95
N TYR A 274 15.43 -3.08 -11.69
CA TYR A 274 14.57 -4.26 -11.86
C TYR A 274 14.27 -5.03 -10.56
N ARG A 275 15.06 -4.82 -9.51
CA ARG A 275 14.83 -5.45 -8.20
C ARG A 275 13.92 -4.63 -7.29
N PHE A 276 13.49 -3.44 -7.72
CA PHE A 276 12.61 -2.56 -6.96
C PHE A 276 11.17 -2.63 -7.46
N PHE A 277 10.27 -2.82 -6.54
CA PHE A 277 8.84 -2.85 -6.80
C PHE A 277 8.15 -1.65 -6.15
N SER A 278 7.88 -0.61 -6.92
CA SER A 278 7.26 0.65 -6.46
C SER A 278 5.77 0.77 -6.78
N LYS A 279 5.18 -0.21 -7.48
CA LYS A 279 3.77 -0.18 -7.93
C LYS A 279 2.90 -1.21 -7.21
N LEU A 280 3.16 -1.49 -5.93
CA LEU A 280 2.46 -2.51 -5.13
C LEU A 280 0.93 -2.37 -5.17
N LYS A 281 0.42 -1.17 -4.92
CA LYS A 281 -1.03 -0.90 -4.92
C LYS A 281 -1.64 -1.00 -6.31
N GLN A 282 -0.94 -0.48 -7.32
CA GLN A 282 -1.39 -0.54 -8.71
C GLN A 282 -1.41 -1.98 -9.24
N TRP A 283 -0.40 -2.79 -8.87
CA TRP A 283 -0.37 -4.21 -9.19
C TRP A 283 -1.58 -4.96 -8.64
N ALA A 284 -1.99 -4.66 -7.42
CA ALA A 284 -3.20 -5.23 -6.84
C ALA A 284 -4.47 -4.80 -7.58
N GLY A 285 -4.50 -3.58 -8.13
CA GLY A 285 -5.62 -3.06 -8.90
C GLY A 285 -5.69 -3.61 -10.33
N ALA A 286 -4.52 -3.78 -10.99
CA ALA A 286 -4.43 -4.29 -12.35
C ALA A 286 -4.54 -5.83 -12.45
N ASP A 287 -4.20 -6.54 -11.38
CA ASP A 287 -4.20 -8.00 -11.29
C ASP A 287 -3.38 -8.72 -12.39
N GLU A 288 -2.26 -8.12 -12.79
CA GLU A 288 -1.40 -8.61 -13.87
C GLU A 288 -0.16 -9.32 -13.34
N LYS A 289 0.34 -10.31 -14.10
CA LYS A 289 1.65 -10.94 -13.88
C LYS A 289 2.77 -9.95 -14.19
N GLN A 290 3.83 -10.00 -13.39
CA GLN A 290 5.03 -9.19 -13.59
C GLN A 290 6.29 -10.05 -13.49
N ASN A 291 7.40 -9.55 -14.01
CA ASN A 291 8.71 -10.20 -13.91
C ASN A 291 9.67 -9.29 -13.16
N PHE A 292 10.33 -9.86 -12.18
CA PHE A 292 11.34 -9.21 -11.37
C PHE A 292 12.64 -10.01 -11.38
N ARG A 293 13.67 -9.41 -10.81
CA ARG A 293 14.94 -10.07 -10.54
C ARG A 293 15.39 -9.70 -9.14
N ASP A 294 15.93 -10.66 -8.40
CA ASP A 294 16.71 -10.35 -7.20
C ASP A 294 18.22 -10.30 -7.55
N LEU A 295 19.10 -10.29 -6.56
CA LEU A 295 20.56 -10.27 -6.81
C LEU A 295 21.07 -11.57 -7.45
N ILE A 296 20.26 -12.63 -7.49
CA ILE A 296 20.68 -13.98 -7.88
C ILE A 296 19.99 -14.41 -9.17
N GLU A 297 18.67 -14.20 -9.31
CA GLU A 297 17.86 -14.80 -10.37
C GLU A 297 16.65 -13.93 -10.77
N ASP A 298 16.19 -14.16 -12.01
CA ASP A 298 14.89 -13.67 -12.46
C ASP A 298 13.76 -14.52 -11.88
N PHE A 299 12.64 -13.90 -11.54
CA PHE A 299 11.45 -14.60 -11.06
C PHE A 299 10.15 -13.96 -11.53
N PRO A 300 9.13 -14.77 -11.88
CA PRO A 300 7.80 -14.28 -12.13
C PRO A 300 7.10 -13.96 -10.81
N LEU A 301 6.35 -12.86 -10.78
CA LEU A 301 5.36 -12.54 -9.77
C LEU A 301 3.99 -12.78 -10.40
N GLU A 302 3.23 -13.70 -9.84
CA GLU A 302 1.87 -13.99 -10.29
C GLU A 302 0.95 -12.77 -10.11
N SER A 303 -0.18 -12.75 -10.79
CA SER A 303 -1.20 -11.74 -10.56
C SER A 303 -1.65 -11.74 -9.08
N PHE A 304 -2.12 -10.62 -8.59
CA PHE A 304 -2.51 -10.47 -7.18
C PHE A 304 -3.56 -11.50 -6.75
N THR A 305 -4.50 -11.81 -7.64
CA THR A 305 -5.53 -12.82 -7.40
C THR A 305 -4.96 -14.24 -7.26
N ASN A 306 -3.92 -14.56 -7.99
CA ASN A 306 -3.32 -15.90 -8.02
C ASN A 306 -2.05 -16.04 -7.17
N CYS A 307 -1.62 -14.97 -6.51
CA CYS A 307 -0.39 -14.95 -5.73
C CYS A 307 -0.60 -15.65 -4.38
N THR A 308 -0.18 -16.91 -4.27
CA THR A 308 -0.31 -17.76 -3.06
C THR A 308 0.99 -17.92 -2.29
N ASP A 309 2.11 -18.07 -2.99
CA ASP A 309 3.39 -18.45 -2.37
C ASP A 309 4.24 -17.26 -1.95
N PHE A 310 4.07 -16.12 -2.62
CA PHE A 310 4.83 -14.91 -2.38
C PHE A 310 3.97 -13.69 -2.67
N ASN A 311 3.37 -13.12 -1.63
CA ASN A 311 2.55 -11.93 -1.73
C ASN A 311 3.31 -10.69 -1.21
N PRO A 312 3.79 -9.80 -2.10
CA PRO A 312 4.54 -8.61 -1.70
C PRO A 312 3.77 -7.66 -0.75
N ILE A 313 2.44 -7.56 -0.89
CA ILE A 313 1.62 -6.73 0.00
C ILE A 313 1.56 -7.31 1.41
N GLU A 314 1.45 -8.63 1.55
CA GLU A 314 1.53 -9.32 2.85
C GLU A 314 2.89 -9.09 3.51
N ILE A 315 3.98 -9.20 2.74
CA ILE A 315 5.33 -8.97 3.23
C ILE A 315 5.52 -7.51 3.62
N TYR A 316 5.03 -6.57 2.82
CA TYR A 316 5.06 -5.14 3.15
C TYR A 316 4.30 -4.86 4.46
N ALA A 317 3.12 -5.46 4.63
CA ALA A 317 2.33 -5.37 5.87
C ALA A 317 3.05 -6.01 7.07
N TYR A 318 3.79 -7.11 6.87
CA TYR A 318 4.63 -7.72 7.90
C TYR A 318 5.73 -6.76 8.37
N TYR A 319 6.41 -6.06 7.45
CA TYR A 319 7.39 -5.03 7.82
C TYR A 319 6.77 -3.87 8.60
N ILE A 320 5.62 -3.37 8.13
CA ILE A 320 4.86 -2.35 8.86
C ILE A 320 4.53 -2.86 10.27
N GLY A 321 4.02 -4.07 10.38
CA GLY A 321 3.68 -4.70 11.64
C GLY A 321 4.87 -4.82 12.59
N ARG A 322 6.06 -5.19 12.10
CA ARG A 322 7.30 -5.24 12.89
C ARG A 322 7.71 -3.86 13.40
N CYS A 323 7.56 -2.81 12.58
CA CYS A 323 7.84 -1.44 13.00
C CYS A 323 6.83 -0.93 14.05
N ILE A 324 5.57 -1.31 13.94
CA ILE A 324 4.51 -0.93 14.89
C ILE A 324 4.66 -1.72 16.19
N ASN A 325 4.67 -3.04 16.10
CA ASN A 325 4.61 -3.97 17.21
C ASN A 325 6.03 -4.31 17.68
N ASN A 326 6.58 -3.47 18.49
CA ASN A 326 7.87 -3.67 19.12
C ASN A 326 7.82 -3.25 20.59
N MET A 327 8.86 -3.53 21.34
CA MET A 327 8.90 -3.25 22.77
C MET A 327 8.85 -1.77 23.13
N HIS A 328 9.18 -0.88 22.19
CA HIS A 328 9.07 0.57 22.41
C HIS A 328 7.62 1.07 22.28
N ASN A 329 6.89 0.56 21.29
CA ASN A 329 5.53 1.01 21.00
C ASN A 329 4.47 0.15 21.71
N GLY A 330 4.76 -1.11 21.97
CA GLY A 330 3.83 -2.11 22.49
C GLY A 330 3.17 -2.94 21.38
N VAL A 331 2.14 -3.70 21.73
CA VAL A 331 1.41 -4.62 20.85
C VAL A 331 0.03 -4.05 20.55
N PHE A 332 -0.29 -3.87 19.29
CA PHE A 332 -1.59 -3.43 18.80
C PHE A 332 -2.32 -4.58 18.12
N LEU A 333 -3.62 -4.71 18.39
CA LEU A 333 -4.46 -5.79 17.86
C LEU A 333 -5.56 -5.31 16.92
N LYS A 334 -5.78 -4.00 16.82
CA LYS A 334 -6.80 -3.42 15.95
C LYS A 334 -6.18 -2.49 14.93
N TYR A 335 -6.52 -2.73 13.67
CA TYR A 335 -6.01 -1.97 12.55
C TYR A 335 -7.14 -1.51 11.65
N PHE A 336 -7.10 -0.25 11.26
CA PHE A 336 -7.97 0.33 10.25
C PHE A 336 -7.20 0.58 8.97
N LEU A 337 -7.77 0.18 7.84
CA LEU A 337 -7.23 0.46 6.52
C LEU A 337 -8.17 1.41 5.77
N SER A 338 -7.59 2.33 5.00
CA SER A 338 -8.28 3.03 3.93
C SER A 338 -8.39 2.15 2.68
N TYR A 339 -9.28 2.54 1.79
CA TYR A 339 -9.40 1.93 0.47
C TYR A 339 -9.74 2.98 -0.59
N PRO A 340 -9.25 2.82 -1.84
CA PRO A 340 -9.64 3.69 -2.95
C PRO A 340 -11.10 3.49 -3.31
N VAL A 341 -11.77 4.57 -3.69
CA VAL A 341 -13.18 4.52 -4.15
C VAL A 341 -13.34 3.64 -5.39
N LYS A 342 -12.35 3.65 -6.27
CA LYS A 342 -12.40 2.96 -7.57
C LYS A 342 -12.12 1.45 -7.51
N TYR A 343 -11.58 0.94 -6.38
CA TYR A 343 -11.32 -0.49 -6.25
C TYR A 343 -12.61 -1.26 -6.03
N GLU A 344 -12.67 -2.44 -6.61
CA GLU A 344 -13.75 -3.36 -6.32
C GLU A 344 -13.69 -3.86 -4.89
N LYS A 345 -14.84 -4.19 -4.32
CA LYS A 345 -14.94 -4.72 -2.96
C LYS A 345 -14.02 -5.93 -2.75
N HIS A 346 -14.00 -6.85 -3.73
CA HIS A 346 -13.16 -8.04 -3.61
C HIS A 346 -11.65 -7.71 -3.64
N GLN A 347 -11.22 -6.70 -4.41
CA GLN A 347 -9.83 -6.23 -4.44
C GLN A 347 -9.45 -5.58 -3.11
N ALA A 348 -10.31 -4.69 -2.58
CA ALA A 348 -10.10 -4.06 -1.30
C ALA A 348 -10.03 -5.10 -0.17
N GLU A 349 -10.94 -6.09 -0.17
CA GLU A 349 -10.94 -7.19 0.80
C GLU A 349 -9.68 -8.05 0.68
N LYS A 350 -9.20 -8.35 -0.50
CA LYS A 350 -7.97 -9.11 -0.70
C LYS A 350 -6.72 -8.37 -0.23
N ILE A 351 -6.68 -7.04 -0.40
CA ILE A 351 -5.64 -6.19 0.20
C ILE A 351 -5.74 -6.26 1.73
N ARG A 352 -6.96 -6.12 2.30
CA ARG A 352 -7.21 -6.25 3.73
C ARG A 352 -6.72 -7.60 4.27
N GLU A 353 -7.04 -8.70 3.59
CA GLU A 353 -6.59 -10.04 3.96
C GLU A 353 -5.07 -10.18 3.91
N SER A 354 -4.42 -9.59 2.90
CA SER A 354 -2.95 -9.57 2.82
C SER A 354 -2.33 -8.81 3.99
N PHE A 355 -2.90 -7.65 4.34
CA PHE A 355 -2.51 -6.91 5.54
C PHE A 355 -2.77 -7.71 6.81
N GLU A 356 -3.91 -8.37 6.92
CA GLU A 356 -4.25 -9.20 8.08
C GLU A 356 -3.23 -10.31 8.30
N ARG A 357 -2.84 -11.05 7.25
CA ARG A 357 -1.82 -12.10 7.33
C ARG A 357 -0.46 -11.54 7.73
N GLY A 358 0.01 -10.48 7.06
CA GLY A 358 1.30 -9.86 7.35
C GLY A 358 1.38 -9.26 8.76
N LEU A 359 0.36 -8.51 9.17
CA LEU A 359 0.27 -7.92 10.51
C LEU A 359 0.20 -9.01 11.58
N LYS A 360 -0.63 -10.04 11.39
CA LYS A 360 -0.71 -11.19 12.29
C LYS A 360 0.64 -11.86 12.47
N LYS A 361 1.35 -12.08 11.38
CA LYS A 361 2.67 -12.72 11.38
C LYS A 361 3.75 -11.88 12.09
N SER A 362 3.57 -10.56 12.15
CA SER A 362 4.45 -9.64 12.87
C SER A 362 4.31 -9.70 14.40
N LEU A 363 3.21 -10.27 14.90
CA LEU A 363 2.87 -10.30 16.32
C LEU A 363 3.48 -11.51 17.04
N PRO A 364 3.78 -11.38 18.35
CA PRO A 364 4.26 -12.50 19.16
C PRO A 364 3.22 -13.62 19.24
N ARG A 365 3.69 -14.88 19.24
CA ARG A 365 2.85 -16.08 19.30
C ARG A 365 1.91 -16.10 20.51
N HIS A 366 2.38 -15.66 21.68
CA HIS A 366 1.59 -15.68 22.92
C HIS A 366 0.31 -14.85 22.86
N VAL A 367 0.24 -13.88 21.96
CA VAL A 367 -0.98 -13.11 21.70
C VAL A 367 -2.10 -14.03 21.18
N PHE A 368 -1.74 -15.08 20.45
CA PHE A 368 -2.68 -16.00 19.81
C PHE A 368 -2.86 -17.31 20.59
N ASP A 369 -1.96 -17.62 21.52
CA ASP A 369 -2.12 -18.74 22.45
C ASP A 369 -3.23 -18.46 23.48
N ASP A 370 -3.52 -17.19 23.79
CA ASP A 370 -4.65 -16.79 24.61
C ASP A 370 -5.87 -16.50 23.72
N GLU A 371 -6.86 -17.38 23.75
CA GLU A 371 -8.06 -17.34 22.90
C GLU A 371 -8.83 -16.01 23.01
N LYS A 372 -8.87 -15.39 24.17
CA LYS A 372 -9.54 -14.11 24.38
C LYS A 372 -8.80 -12.99 23.67
N THR A 373 -7.50 -12.97 23.77
CA THR A 373 -6.64 -11.96 23.12
C THR A 373 -6.63 -12.17 21.60
N ALA A 374 -6.54 -13.41 21.13
CA ALA A 374 -6.60 -13.76 19.73
C ALA A 374 -7.86 -13.23 19.04
N LYS A 375 -9.02 -13.31 19.69
CA LYS A 375 -10.30 -12.75 19.19
C LYS A 375 -10.32 -11.21 19.10
N MET A 376 -9.40 -10.52 19.75
CA MET A 376 -9.28 -9.06 19.67
C MET A 376 -8.50 -8.58 18.43
N PHE A 377 -7.77 -9.48 17.79
CA PHE A 377 -7.04 -9.14 16.55
C PHE A 377 -8.02 -8.94 15.40
N LYS A 378 -7.97 -7.75 14.81
CA LYS A 378 -8.83 -7.37 13.69
C LYS A 378 -8.14 -6.39 12.76
N VAL A 379 -8.31 -6.59 11.47
CA VAL A 379 -7.94 -5.66 10.42
C VAL A 379 -9.22 -5.33 9.64
N GLU A 380 -9.63 -4.08 9.66
CA GLU A 380 -10.92 -3.63 9.12
C GLU A 380 -10.70 -2.56 8.04
N LEU A 381 -11.38 -2.69 6.90
CA LEU A 381 -11.60 -1.55 6.00
C LEU A 381 -12.52 -0.57 6.74
N ARG A 382 -12.11 0.68 6.89
CA ARG A 382 -12.86 1.62 7.75
C ARG A 382 -13.54 2.75 6.98
N ALA A 383 -12.85 3.34 6.06
CA ALA A 383 -13.35 4.43 5.23
C ALA A 383 -12.59 4.49 3.90
N SER A 384 -13.21 5.05 2.88
CA SER A 384 -12.49 5.43 1.66
C SER A 384 -11.44 6.51 1.95
N GLU A 385 -10.40 6.58 1.11
CA GLU A 385 -9.31 7.55 1.27
C GLU A 385 -9.84 8.99 1.36
N PRO A 386 -10.68 9.47 0.41
CA PRO A 386 -11.19 10.83 0.49
C PRO A 386 -12.15 11.05 1.67
N CYS A 387 -12.96 10.06 2.06
CA CYS A 387 -13.81 10.15 3.25
C CYS A 387 -13.00 10.30 4.54
N ALA A 388 -11.94 9.51 4.70
CA ALA A 388 -11.03 9.63 5.83
C ALA A 388 -10.30 10.99 5.84
N TYR A 389 -9.86 11.46 4.67
CA TYR A 389 -9.26 12.78 4.55
C TYR A 389 -10.25 13.92 4.90
N ALA A 390 -11.51 13.80 4.48
CA ALA A 390 -12.56 14.77 4.83
C ALA A 390 -12.66 14.98 6.34
N ILE A 391 -12.63 13.90 7.13
CA ILE A 391 -12.68 13.97 8.60
C ILE A 391 -11.53 14.80 9.13
N SER A 392 -10.31 14.59 8.64
CA SER A 392 -9.13 15.35 9.07
C SER A 392 -9.19 16.81 8.65
N ALA A 393 -9.65 17.09 7.43
CA ALA A 393 -9.82 18.44 6.93
C ALA A 393 -10.89 19.20 7.74
N LEU A 394 -12.07 18.60 7.94
CA LEU A 394 -13.13 19.16 8.76
C LEU A 394 -12.64 19.47 10.18
N LYS A 395 -11.84 18.61 10.77
CA LYS A 395 -11.23 18.83 12.09
C LYS A 395 -10.25 19.98 12.06
N SER A 396 -9.32 19.98 11.13
CA SER A 396 -8.25 20.98 11.01
C SER A 396 -8.80 22.38 10.76
N TYR A 397 -9.83 22.52 9.95
CA TYR A 397 -10.50 23.78 9.64
C TYR A 397 -11.58 24.17 10.66
N GLY A 398 -11.68 23.44 11.79
CA GLY A 398 -12.46 23.83 12.96
C GLY A 398 -13.93 23.44 12.94
N PHE A 399 -14.38 22.56 12.03
CA PHE A 399 -15.77 22.09 11.95
C PHE A 399 -16.13 21.03 13.01
N PHE A 400 -15.21 20.70 13.91
CA PHE A 400 -15.46 19.91 15.12
C PHE A 400 -15.86 20.79 16.33
N LYS A 401 -16.05 22.09 16.13
CA LYS A 401 -16.56 23.01 17.16
C LYS A 401 -18.08 23.13 16.98
N SER A 402 -18.85 22.84 18.02
CA SER A 402 -20.33 22.79 17.96
C SER A 402 -20.96 24.13 17.53
N GLU A 403 -20.28 25.24 17.78
CA GLU A 403 -20.72 26.59 17.43
C GLU A 403 -20.75 26.85 15.90
N LYS A 404 -20.01 26.05 15.12
CA LYS A 404 -20.01 26.11 13.66
C LYS A 404 -21.02 25.18 12.99
N LEU A 405 -21.74 24.35 13.76
CA LEU A 405 -22.64 23.31 13.25
C LEU A 405 -24.14 23.65 13.45
N ASP A 406 -24.50 24.93 13.52
CA ASP A 406 -25.92 25.32 13.51
C ASP A 406 -26.61 24.97 12.17
N LYS A 407 -25.83 24.82 11.11
CA LYS A 407 -26.25 24.33 9.79
C LYS A 407 -25.33 23.22 9.32
N PRO A 408 -25.87 22.29 8.50
CA PRO A 408 -25.04 21.26 7.85
C PRO A 408 -23.95 21.86 6.97
N ILE A 409 -22.77 21.23 6.97
CA ILE A 409 -21.65 21.56 6.08
C ILE A 409 -21.68 20.59 4.91
N TYR A 410 -21.96 21.08 3.72
CA TYR A 410 -21.87 20.32 2.48
C TYR A 410 -20.45 20.41 1.95
N TYR A 411 -19.85 19.26 1.64
CA TYR A 411 -18.45 19.22 1.26
C TYR A 411 -18.20 18.30 0.05
N GLY A 412 -17.11 18.59 -0.64
CA GLY A 412 -16.46 17.68 -1.58
C GLY A 412 -14.98 17.57 -1.29
N VAL A 413 -14.44 16.39 -1.45
CA VAL A 413 -12.99 16.11 -1.42
C VAL A 413 -12.52 15.80 -2.82
N PHE A 414 -11.43 16.43 -3.21
CA PHE A 414 -10.66 16.09 -4.40
C PHE A 414 -9.30 15.55 -3.95
N ASP A 415 -9.17 14.23 -3.88
CA ASP A 415 -7.94 13.56 -3.46
C ASP A 415 -7.12 13.19 -4.68
N PHE A 416 -6.17 14.06 -5.05
CA PHE A 416 -5.27 13.85 -6.18
C PHE A 416 -3.99 13.16 -5.70
N GLY A 417 -4.00 11.85 -5.79
CA GLY A 417 -2.92 10.96 -5.35
C GLY A 417 -1.82 10.76 -6.39
N GLY A 418 -0.95 9.79 -6.13
CA GLY A 418 0.13 9.42 -7.06
C GLY A 418 -0.36 8.62 -8.26
N GLY A 419 -1.36 7.76 -8.11
CA GLY A 419 -1.87 6.88 -9.17
C GLY A 419 -3.28 7.22 -9.64
N THR A 420 -4.12 7.73 -8.76
CA THR A 420 -5.54 8.00 -9.00
C THR A 420 -5.92 9.37 -8.45
N THR A 421 -7.04 9.87 -8.94
CA THR A 421 -7.79 10.95 -8.29
C THR A 421 -9.13 10.38 -7.82
N ASP A 422 -9.44 10.58 -6.55
CA ASP A 422 -10.68 10.11 -5.94
C ASP A 422 -11.51 11.30 -5.43
N PHE A 423 -12.83 11.22 -5.58
CA PHE A 423 -13.78 12.24 -5.11
C PHE A 423 -14.72 11.64 -4.07
N ASP A 424 -15.07 12.44 -3.08
CA ASP A 424 -16.12 12.13 -2.11
C ASP A 424 -16.98 13.37 -1.89
N PHE A 425 -18.30 13.19 -1.92
CA PHE A 425 -19.26 14.23 -1.68
C PHE A 425 -20.15 13.85 -0.50
N GLY A 426 -20.34 14.76 0.41
CA GLY A 426 -21.10 14.45 1.60
C GLY A 426 -21.57 15.64 2.41
N LYS A 427 -22.14 15.31 3.55
CA LYS A 427 -22.65 16.25 4.53
C LYS A 427 -22.10 15.94 5.91
N TRP A 428 -21.69 16.98 6.60
CA TRP A 428 -21.24 16.94 7.98
C TRP A 428 -22.22 17.74 8.85
N GLU A 429 -22.75 17.11 9.86
CA GLU A 429 -23.76 17.70 10.72
C GLU A 429 -23.62 17.23 12.17
N LYS A 430 -24.36 17.85 13.08
CA LYS A 430 -24.44 17.44 14.47
C LYS A 430 -25.12 16.06 14.56
N GLY A 431 -24.58 15.17 15.38
CA GLY A 431 -25.17 13.85 15.59
C GLY A 431 -26.56 13.96 16.23
N ALA A 432 -27.52 13.29 15.64
CA ALA A 432 -28.88 13.21 16.19
C ALA A 432 -28.98 12.28 17.39
N ASN A 433 -28.11 11.25 17.44
CA ASN A 433 -28.05 10.29 18.54
C ASN A 433 -27.04 10.76 19.60
N PRO A 434 -27.40 10.80 20.89
CA PRO A 434 -26.48 11.22 21.97
C PRO A 434 -25.15 10.44 22.04
N LYS A 435 -25.09 9.27 21.43
CA LYS A 435 -23.86 8.46 21.31
C LYS A 435 -22.82 9.13 20.41
N PHE A 436 -23.27 9.91 19.41
CA PHE A 436 -22.42 10.56 18.42
C PHE A 436 -22.49 12.08 18.58
N ALA A 437 -21.35 12.75 18.55
CA ALA A 437 -21.30 14.20 18.48
C ALA A 437 -21.56 14.72 17.08
N TYR A 438 -21.17 13.94 16.10
CA TYR A 438 -21.22 14.29 14.68
C TYR A 438 -21.77 13.16 13.86
N LYS A 439 -22.33 13.52 12.70
CA LYS A 439 -22.77 12.58 11.68
C LYS A 439 -22.18 12.97 10.35
N MET A 440 -21.61 12.00 9.67
CA MET A 440 -21.16 12.11 8.31
C MET A 440 -22.10 11.33 7.38
N THR A 441 -22.63 12.01 6.41
CA THR A 441 -23.48 11.38 5.39
C THR A 441 -22.73 11.41 4.07
N HIS A 442 -22.59 10.26 3.45
CA HIS A 442 -22.04 10.13 2.12
C HIS A 442 -23.17 10.26 1.08
N PHE A 443 -22.92 11.01 0.01
CA PHE A 443 -23.88 11.17 -1.09
C PHE A 443 -23.43 10.40 -2.33
N SER A 444 -22.22 10.64 -2.75
CA SER A 444 -21.66 10.07 -3.97
C SER A 444 -20.14 10.10 -3.92
N SER A 445 -19.53 9.22 -4.66
CA SER A 445 -18.10 9.21 -4.89
C SER A 445 -17.80 9.03 -6.37
N GLY A 446 -16.60 9.39 -6.78
CA GLY A 446 -16.12 9.28 -8.13
C GLY A 446 -14.62 9.37 -8.19
N GLY A 447 -14.07 9.57 -9.38
CA GLY A 447 -12.64 9.76 -9.54
C GLY A 447 -12.19 9.42 -10.96
N ASP A 448 -10.87 9.38 -11.12
CA ASP A 448 -10.20 8.97 -12.35
C ASP A 448 -9.03 8.04 -11.99
N LYS A 449 -9.04 6.80 -12.47
CA LYS A 449 -8.02 5.80 -12.17
C LYS A 449 -6.68 6.05 -12.88
N TYR A 450 -6.66 6.96 -13.84
CA TYR A 450 -5.47 7.31 -14.61
C TYR A 450 -4.95 8.72 -14.31
N LEU A 451 -5.73 9.59 -13.70
CA LEU A 451 -5.30 10.91 -13.29
C LEU A 451 -4.60 10.83 -11.93
N GLY A 452 -3.29 10.60 -11.95
CA GLY A 452 -2.43 10.60 -10.77
C GLY A 452 -1.06 11.17 -11.11
N GLY A 453 -0.33 11.69 -10.14
CA GLY A 453 0.96 12.34 -10.36
C GLY A 453 1.98 11.44 -11.09
N GLU A 454 2.05 10.16 -10.75
CA GLU A 454 2.96 9.21 -11.41
C GLU A 454 2.49 8.88 -12.84
N ASN A 455 1.18 8.80 -13.07
CA ASN A 455 0.64 8.56 -14.41
C ASN A 455 0.87 9.77 -15.32
N LEU A 456 0.68 10.99 -14.80
CA LEU A 456 1.04 12.22 -15.53
C LEU A 456 2.52 12.25 -15.87
N LEU A 457 3.36 11.82 -14.95
CA LEU A 457 4.81 11.76 -15.19
C LEU A 457 5.19 10.77 -16.29
N GLU A 458 4.52 9.61 -16.35
CA GLU A 458 4.68 8.66 -17.47
C GLU A 458 4.18 9.25 -18.81
N LEU A 459 3.12 10.05 -18.80
CA LEU A 459 2.65 10.77 -19.99
C LEU A 459 3.67 11.81 -20.46
N LEU A 460 4.26 12.58 -19.55
CA LEU A 460 5.34 13.52 -19.91
C LEU A 460 6.53 12.78 -20.51
N ALA A 461 6.91 11.62 -19.94
CA ALA A 461 7.99 10.79 -20.47
C ALA A 461 7.69 10.25 -21.87
N TRP A 462 6.45 9.87 -22.11
CA TRP A 462 5.96 9.43 -23.43
C TRP A 462 6.08 10.55 -24.48
N GLU A 463 5.65 11.76 -24.14
CA GLU A 463 5.78 12.91 -25.03
C GLU A 463 7.25 13.33 -25.26
N ALA A 464 8.08 13.26 -24.23
CA ALA A 464 9.52 13.47 -24.36
C ALA A 464 10.16 12.43 -25.32
N TYR A 465 9.79 11.15 -25.19
CA TYR A 465 10.21 10.10 -26.12
C TYR A 465 9.73 10.39 -27.55
N ALA A 466 8.48 10.81 -27.69
CA ALA A 466 7.89 11.16 -28.98
C ALA A 466 8.63 12.29 -29.70
N LYS A 467 8.98 13.32 -28.95
CA LYS A 467 9.75 14.47 -29.47
C LYS A 467 11.10 14.08 -30.01
N ASN A 468 11.73 13.06 -29.41
CA ASN A 468 13.08 12.58 -29.77
C ASN A 468 13.06 11.26 -30.55
N PHE A 469 11.90 10.81 -31.01
CA PHE A 469 11.72 9.46 -31.56
C PHE A 469 12.69 9.10 -32.68
N GLN A 470 12.96 10.04 -33.61
CA GLN A 470 13.85 9.74 -34.74
C GLN A 470 15.26 9.37 -34.28
N THR A 471 15.84 10.13 -33.33
CA THR A 471 17.16 9.86 -32.77
C THR A 471 17.17 8.58 -31.92
N LEU A 472 16.12 8.36 -31.15
CA LEU A 472 15.99 7.16 -30.30
C LEU A 472 15.78 5.90 -31.13
N LYS A 473 15.07 5.99 -32.23
CA LYS A 473 14.90 4.92 -33.23
C LYS A 473 16.24 4.50 -33.85
N GLU A 474 17.10 5.44 -34.19
CA GLU A 474 18.45 5.16 -34.74
C GLU A 474 19.32 4.39 -33.74
N LYS A 475 19.09 4.55 -32.45
CA LYS A 475 19.77 3.86 -31.34
C LYS A 475 19.03 2.62 -30.87
N ASP A 476 17.98 2.19 -31.56
CA ASP A 476 17.13 1.05 -31.24
C ASP A 476 16.50 1.08 -29.81
N ILE A 477 16.29 2.29 -29.27
CA ILE A 477 15.70 2.48 -27.93
C ILE A 477 14.20 2.21 -27.97
N VAL A 478 13.73 1.36 -27.07
CA VAL A 478 12.32 0.97 -26.93
C VAL A 478 11.65 1.67 -25.76
N ILE A 479 10.32 1.79 -25.78
CA ILE A 479 9.53 2.38 -24.69
C ILE A 479 8.30 1.56 -24.37
N ALA A 480 7.90 1.54 -23.09
CA ALA A 480 6.62 0.94 -22.66
C ALA A 480 5.45 1.91 -22.80
N LYS A 481 4.25 1.37 -23.01
CA LYS A 481 3.02 2.15 -22.92
C LYS A 481 2.90 2.72 -21.50
N PRO A 482 2.66 4.03 -21.33
CA PRO A 482 2.35 4.59 -20.02
C PRO A 482 0.99 4.06 -19.52
N ASN A 483 0.77 4.17 -18.22
CA ASN A 483 -0.48 3.76 -17.61
C ASN A 483 -1.59 4.78 -17.92
N TYR A 484 -2.10 4.72 -19.14
CA TYR A 484 -3.17 5.56 -19.65
C TYR A 484 -4.00 4.80 -20.69
N ASP A 485 -5.34 5.00 -20.73
CA ASP A 485 -6.23 4.16 -21.53
C ASP A 485 -5.96 4.26 -23.02
N ARG A 486 -6.11 5.45 -23.57
CA ARG A 486 -6.02 5.70 -25.01
C ARG A 486 -4.81 6.55 -25.33
N ILE A 487 -3.74 5.88 -25.65
CA ILE A 487 -2.55 6.47 -26.25
C ILE A 487 -2.42 5.91 -27.65
N ASP A 488 -2.02 6.77 -28.58
CA ASP A 488 -1.66 6.32 -29.93
C ASP A 488 -0.47 5.38 -29.90
N THR A 489 -0.75 4.10 -29.71
CA THR A 489 0.25 3.03 -29.64
C THR A 489 0.85 2.75 -31.01
N GLN A 490 0.19 3.14 -32.09
CA GLN A 490 0.70 2.94 -33.44
C GLN A 490 1.84 3.92 -33.78
N ARG A 491 1.91 5.06 -33.08
CA ARG A 491 2.91 6.12 -33.30
C ARG A 491 4.33 5.61 -33.33
N PHE A 492 4.67 4.58 -32.54
CA PHE A 492 6.04 4.06 -32.45
C PHE A 492 6.21 2.65 -33.04
N GLY A 493 5.12 2.01 -33.49
CA GLY A 493 5.18 0.69 -34.07
C GLY A 493 5.88 -0.32 -33.19
N SER A 494 6.89 -1.04 -33.73
CA SER A 494 7.63 -2.07 -33.01
C SER A 494 8.56 -1.56 -31.89
N PHE A 495 8.69 -0.24 -31.73
CA PHE A 495 9.47 0.37 -30.64
C PHE A 495 8.68 0.51 -29.34
N MET A 496 7.35 0.46 -29.42
CA MET A 496 6.52 0.30 -28.23
C MET A 496 6.47 -1.18 -27.86
N GLN A 497 6.92 -1.52 -26.68
CA GLN A 497 7.01 -2.90 -26.20
C GLN A 497 6.65 -2.99 -24.71
N ASN A 498 6.22 -4.17 -24.28
CA ASN A 498 6.04 -4.48 -22.86
C ASN A 498 7.26 -5.26 -22.32
N SER A 499 8.46 -4.87 -22.76
CA SER A 499 9.70 -5.48 -22.30
C SER A 499 10.21 -4.77 -21.04
N ARG A 500 11.17 -5.40 -20.39
CA ARG A 500 11.88 -4.82 -19.24
C ARG A 500 12.58 -3.51 -19.62
N GLU A 501 13.31 -3.53 -20.73
CA GLU A 501 14.08 -2.39 -21.26
C GLU A 501 13.15 -1.21 -21.53
N ALA A 502 12.02 -1.47 -22.16
CA ALA A 502 11.03 -0.46 -22.48
C ALA A 502 10.45 0.21 -21.21
N ARG A 503 10.19 -0.57 -20.17
CA ARG A 503 9.68 -0.05 -18.89
C ARG A 503 10.75 0.77 -18.15
N LEU A 504 11.99 0.30 -18.13
CA LEU A 504 13.09 1.04 -17.52
C LEU A 504 13.33 2.36 -18.25
N ASN A 505 13.28 2.39 -19.57
CA ASN A 505 13.42 3.61 -20.35
C ASN A 505 12.32 4.63 -20.01
N LEU A 506 11.07 4.20 -19.93
CA LEU A 506 9.96 5.07 -19.51
C LEU A 506 10.21 5.65 -18.10
N GLN A 507 10.63 4.82 -17.14
CA GLN A 507 10.92 5.24 -15.78
C GLN A 507 12.12 6.19 -15.70
N THR A 508 13.18 5.93 -16.48
CA THR A 508 14.38 6.78 -16.54
C THR A 508 14.03 8.17 -17.06
N ILE A 509 13.29 8.26 -18.17
CA ILE A 509 12.84 9.55 -18.71
C ILE A 509 11.91 10.25 -17.71
N ALA A 510 10.96 9.53 -17.13
CA ALA A 510 10.04 10.05 -16.12
C ALA A 510 10.79 10.64 -14.92
N SER A 511 11.84 9.97 -14.45
CA SER A 511 12.63 10.46 -13.31
C SER A 511 13.31 11.81 -13.59
N LYS A 512 13.76 12.06 -14.84
CA LYS A 512 14.34 13.33 -15.29
C LYS A 512 13.31 14.46 -15.39
N LEU A 513 12.05 14.13 -15.66
CA LEU A 513 10.94 15.09 -15.77
C LEU A 513 10.22 15.33 -14.43
N ARG A 514 10.49 14.54 -13.39
CA ARG A 514 9.87 14.71 -12.07
C ARG A 514 10.03 16.11 -11.48
N PRO A 515 11.23 16.74 -11.50
CA PRO A 515 11.37 18.09 -10.97
C PRO A 515 10.51 19.12 -11.71
N PHE A 516 10.29 18.94 -13.02
CA PHE A 516 9.37 19.79 -13.79
C PHE A 516 7.94 19.68 -13.24
N LEU A 517 7.43 18.48 -13.04
CA LEU A 517 6.07 18.27 -12.53
C LEU A 517 5.90 18.76 -11.07
N GLU A 518 6.88 18.47 -10.21
CA GLU A 518 6.75 18.70 -8.77
C GLU A 518 7.02 20.14 -8.33
N ASN A 519 7.82 20.91 -9.11
CA ASN A 519 8.27 22.26 -8.74
C ASN A 519 7.66 23.39 -9.59
N LEU A 520 6.58 23.12 -10.35
CA LEU A 520 5.83 24.17 -11.04
C LEU A 520 5.13 25.09 -10.06
N ASP A 521 5.53 26.35 -9.99
CA ASP A 521 4.81 27.41 -9.30
C ASP A 521 4.12 28.38 -10.29
N ALA A 522 3.36 29.34 -9.77
CA ALA A 522 2.62 30.26 -10.61
C ALA A 522 3.53 31.13 -11.50
N ASN A 523 4.69 31.56 -10.99
CA ASN A 523 5.63 32.41 -11.74
C ASN A 523 6.29 31.61 -12.87
N ILE A 524 6.66 30.35 -12.59
CA ILE A 524 7.25 29.45 -13.60
C ILE A 524 6.23 29.14 -14.69
N ILE A 525 4.97 28.90 -14.34
CA ILE A 525 3.88 28.67 -15.29
C ILE A 525 3.72 29.87 -16.21
N GLU A 526 3.64 31.08 -15.67
CA GLU A 526 3.53 32.32 -16.44
C GLU A 526 4.73 32.52 -17.36
N ALA A 527 5.94 32.32 -16.86
CA ALA A 527 7.16 32.45 -17.66
C ALA A 527 7.21 31.46 -18.85
N ILE A 528 6.74 30.20 -18.63
CA ILE A 528 6.64 29.22 -19.72
C ILE A 528 5.63 29.68 -20.78
N GLU A 529 4.46 30.19 -20.36
CA GLU A 529 3.42 30.66 -21.26
C GLU A 529 3.86 31.88 -22.11
N GLU A 530 4.58 32.81 -21.49
CA GLU A 530 5.08 34.02 -22.14
C GLU A 530 6.40 33.85 -22.90
N ASN A 531 6.99 32.63 -22.89
CA ASN A 531 8.30 32.28 -23.43
C ASN A 531 9.45 33.07 -22.76
N GLU A 532 9.32 33.36 -21.50
CA GLU A 532 10.36 33.96 -20.70
C GLU A 532 11.36 32.94 -20.18
N ASN A 533 12.48 33.40 -19.62
CA ASN A 533 13.46 32.51 -18.99
C ASN A 533 12.96 32.09 -17.61
N PHE A 534 13.08 30.83 -17.33
CA PHE A 534 12.79 30.25 -16.01
C PHE A 534 13.80 29.18 -15.65
N GLU A 535 13.94 28.92 -14.37
CA GLU A 535 14.77 27.83 -13.82
C GLU A 535 13.93 27.01 -12.86
N ILE A 536 14.08 25.67 -12.95
CA ILE A 536 13.49 24.70 -12.01
C ILE A 536 14.65 23.89 -11.45
N GLU A 537 14.77 23.85 -10.12
CA GLU A 537 15.82 23.08 -9.47
C GLU A 537 15.74 21.60 -9.86
N GLY A 538 16.83 21.05 -10.36
CA GLY A 538 16.93 19.65 -10.78
C GLY A 538 16.30 19.30 -12.13
N PHE A 539 15.86 20.31 -12.91
CA PHE A 539 15.32 20.10 -14.26
C PHE A 539 16.13 20.83 -15.32
N GLU A 540 16.37 20.15 -16.43
CA GLU A 540 17.02 20.70 -17.63
C GLU A 540 16.15 20.43 -18.86
N LYS A 541 15.97 21.43 -19.74
CA LYS A 541 15.22 21.29 -21.01
C LYS A 541 15.90 20.32 -21.99
N ASP A 542 17.21 20.32 -21.97
CA ASP A 542 18.09 19.40 -22.73
C ASP A 542 18.83 18.55 -21.68
N PHE A 543 18.55 17.27 -21.60
CA PHE A 543 19.15 16.38 -20.62
C PHE A 543 19.66 15.09 -21.24
N LYS A 544 20.60 14.46 -20.55
CA LYS A 544 21.13 13.15 -20.91
C LYS A 544 20.49 12.06 -20.08
N ALA A 545 20.16 10.95 -20.75
CA ALA A 545 19.64 9.75 -20.12
C ALA A 545 20.38 8.52 -20.65
N MET A 546 20.71 7.60 -19.75
CA MET A 546 21.18 6.26 -20.11
C MET A 546 19.98 5.38 -20.39
N LEU A 547 19.73 5.06 -21.65
CA LEU A 547 18.58 4.27 -22.09
C LEU A 547 19.05 2.93 -22.65
N LEU A 548 18.15 1.94 -22.59
CA LEU A 548 18.43 0.58 -23.04
C LEU A 548 17.90 0.36 -24.46
N ASP A 549 18.72 -0.22 -25.33
CA ASP A 549 18.25 -0.75 -26.60
C ASP A 549 17.46 -2.06 -26.39
N ARG A 550 16.92 -2.66 -27.46
CA ARG A 550 16.17 -3.93 -27.40
C ARG A 550 16.96 -5.09 -26.83
N ASN A 551 18.29 -5.03 -26.86
CA ASN A 551 19.20 -6.08 -26.40
C ASN A 551 19.69 -5.82 -24.96
N GLY A 552 19.22 -4.74 -24.33
CA GLY A 552 19.64 -4.35 -22.99
C GLY A 552 20.98 -3.62 -22.93
N VAL A 553 21.49 -3.11 -24.05
CA VAL A 553 22.73 -2.34 -24.08
C VAL A 553 22.44 -0.88 -23.71
N GLU A 554 23.17 -0.39 -22.70
CA GLU A 554 23.08 1.02 -22.28
C GLU A 554 23.64 1.95 -23.33
N THR A 555 22.88 2.98 -23.67
CA THR A 555 23.26 4.01 -24.63
C THR A 555 22.94 5.40 -24.08
N GLU A 556 23.91 6.28 -24.04
CA GLU A 556 23.67 7.68 -23.68
C GLU A 556 22.86 8.37 -24.80
N CYS A 557 21.73 8.95 -24.42
CA CYS A 557 20.82 9.65 -25.31
C CYS A 557 20.62 11.09 -24.85
N ASP A 558 20.78 12.03 -25.77
CA ASP A 558 20.44 13.44 -25.56
C ASP A 558 18.96 13.62 -25.87
N LEU A 559 18.18 14.08 -24.89
CA LEU A 559 16.75 14.30 -25.00
C LEU A 559 16.43 15.79 -24.86
N LYS A 560 15.52 16.27 -25.70
CA LYS A 560 15.01 17.64 -25.67
C LYS A 560 13.53 17.63 -25.41
N VAL A 561 13.07 18.55 -24.56
CA VAL A 561 11.65 18.68 -24.27
C VAL A 561 11.15 20.09 -24.59
N ASP A 562 9.89 20.17 -24.93
CA ASP A 562 9.17 21.44 -25.09
C ASP A 562 8.31 21.69 -23.85
N CYS A 563 8.74 22.62 -23.01
CA CYS A 563 8.09 22.91 -21.75
C CYS A 563 6.65 23.44 -21.95
N LYS A 564 6.35 24.11 -23.07
CA LYS A 564 5.00 24.55 -23.38
C LYS A 564 4.07 23.37 -23.71
N GLU A 565 4.57 22.45 -24.54
CA GLU A 565 3.81 21.23 -24.88
C GLU A 565 3.54 20.41 -23.61
N LEU A 566 4.56 20.22 -22.74
CA LEU A 566 4.42 19.51 -21.49
C LEU A 566 3.46 20.22 -20.52
N LEU A 567 3.55 21.55 -20.41
CA LEU A 567 2.65 22.34 -19.57
C LEU A 567 1.21 22.28 -20.06
N SER A 568 0.99 22.40 -21.38
CA SER A 568 -0.35 22.27 -21.98
C SER A 568 -0.97 20.90 -21.68
N LEU A 569 -0.19 19.82 -21.87
CA LEU A 569 -0.65 18.47 -21.53
C LEU A 569 -1.10 18.35 -20.07
N LEU A 570 -0.30 18.88 -19.14
CA LEU A 570 -0.62 18.86 -17.72
C LEU A 570 -1.89 19.66 -17.41
N LYS A 571 -2.03 20.86 -17.99
CA LYS A 571 -3.22 21.69 -17.84
C LYS A 571 -4.46 20.99 -18.33
N ASP A 572 -4.44 20.46 -19.56
CA ASP A 572 -5.57 19.78 -20.17
C ASP A 572 -6.06 18.60 -19.30
N LYS A 573 -5.12 17.80 -18.76
CA LYS A 573 -5.47 16.66 -17.92
C LYS A 573 -5.98 17.06 -16.54
N ILE A 574 -5.40 18.07 -15.93
CA ILE A 574 -5.87 18.59 -14.64
C ILE A 574 -7.23 19.27 -14.78
N ASP A 575 -7.43 20.08 -15.81
CA ASP A 575 -8.70 20.74 -16.11
C ASP A 575 -9.82 19.72 -16.36
N GLU A 576 -9.53 18.62 -17.08
CA GLU A 576 -10.45 17.50 -17.26
C GLU A 576 -10.84 16.87 -15.92
N GLY A 577 -9.85 16.62 -15.04
CA GLY A 577 -10.09 16.07 -13.72
C GLY A 577 -10.97 16.96 -12.84
N VAL A 578 -10.71 18.27 -12.87
CA VAL A 578 -11.51 19.26 -12.13
C VAL A 578 -12.92 19.37 -12.73
N ALA A 579 -13.06 19.34 -14.05
CA ALA A 579 -14.37 19.31 -14.70
C ALA A 579 -15.16 18.05 -14.32
N ASN A 580 -14.49 16.90 -14.23
CA ASN A 580 -15.09 15.64 -13.77
C ASN A 580 -15.59 15.75 -12.31
N PHE A 581 -14.82 16.40 -11.42
CA PHE A 581 -15.27 16.69 -10.05
C PHE A 581 -16.55 17.54 -10.03
N PHE A 582 -16.60 18.62 -10.81
CA PHE A 582 -17.77 19.49 -10.84
C PHE A 582 -18.99 18.85 -11.53
N ALA A 583 -18.78 17.91 -12.45
CA ALA A 583 -19.87 17.10 -13.00
C ALA A 583 -20.49 16.21 -11.90
N GLY A 584 -19.64 15.57 -11.06
CA GLY A 584 -20.09 14.84 -9.88
C GLY A 584 -20.83 15.72 -8.88
N PHE A 585 -20.31 16.92 -8.61
CA PHE A 585 -20.95 17.92 -7.76
C PHE A 585 -22.34 18.30 -8.31
N SER A 586 -22.49 18.56 -9.60
CA SER A 586 -23.77 18.98 -10.21
C SER A 586 -24.86 17.92 -10.01
N LYS A 587 -24.50 16.64 -10.08
CA LYS A 587 -25.41 15.52 -9.79
C LYS A 587 -25.83 15.52 -8.31
N VAL A 588 -24.87 15.64 -7.39
CA VAL A 588 -25.13 15.68 -5.94
C VAL A 588 -26.05 16.84 -5.57
N MET A 589 -25.82 18.02 -6.17
CA MET A 589 -26.67 19.21 -5.95
C MET A 589 -28.10 18.96 -6.34
N ALA A 590 -28.35 18.32 -7.46
CA ALA A 590 -29.70 18.06 -7.92
C ALA A 590 -30.49 17.10 -7.01
N GLU A 591 -29.81 16.16 -6.35
CA GLU A 591 -30.46 15.07 -5.62
C GLU A 591 -30.46 15.25 -4.09
N ASN A 592 -29.44 15.91 -3.52
CA ASN A 592 -29.16 15.80 -2.09
C ASN A 592 -29.04 17.13 -1.34
N ILE A 593 -28.98 18.25 -2.01
CA ILE A 593 -28.75 19.55 -1.35
C ILE A 593 -30.07 20.30 -1.17
N ASP A 594 -30.35 20.67 0.08
CA ASP A 594 -31.52 21.44 0.43
C ASP A 594 -31.40 22.92 0.08
N ASP A 595 -32.55 23.61 0.11
CA ASP A 595 -32.64 25.05 -0.20
C ASP A 595 -31.88 25.96 0.78
N GLN A 596 -31.41 25.43 1.90
CA GLN A 596 -30.69 26.20 2.93
C GLN A 596 -29.16 26.18 2.74
N CYS A 597 -28.64 25.39 1.77
CA CYS A 597 -27.24 25.39 1.46
C CYS A 597 -26.81 26.71 0.82
N TRP A 598 -25.93 27.44 1.49
CA TRP A 598 -25.36 28.70 1.00
C TRP A 598 -23.91 28.59 0.59
N ALA A 599 -23.21 27.52 1.01
CA ALA A 599 -21.81 27.30 0.70
C ALA A 599 -21.51 25.80 0.48
N PHE A 600 -20.65 25.51 -0.47
CA PHE A 600 -20.08 24.18 -0.66
C PHE A 600 -18.57 24.22 -0.41
N HIS A 601 -18.10 23.36 0.48
CA HIS A 601 -16.73 23.32 0.96
C HIS A 601 -15.92 22.32 0.18
N ILE A 602 -14.84 22.74 -0.50
CA ILE A 602 -13.98 21.89 -1.32
C ILE A 602 -12.65 21.71 -0.61
N PHE A 603 -12.32 20.48 -0.22
CA PHE A 603 -11.06 20.10 0.42
C PHE A 603 -10.14 19.43 -0.58
N LEU A 604 -8.93 19.96 -0.74
CA LEU A 604 -7.91 19.38 -1.61
C LEU A 604 -7.03 18.40 -0.82
N GLY A 605 -7.09 17.10 -1.19
CA GLY A 605 -6.31 16.00 -0.64
C GLY A 605 -5.27 15.47 -1.63
N GLY A 606 -4.37 14.61 -1.14
CA GLY A 606 -3.30 14.04 -1.96
C GLY A 606 -2.14 15.02 -2.25
N ASN A 607 -0.93 14.48 -2.44
CA ASN A 607 0.25 15.33 -2.65
C ASN A 607 0.21 16.11 -3.98
N ALA A 608 -0.39 15.53 -5.02
CA ALA A 608 -0.47 16.19 -6.33
C ALA A 608 -1.39 17.44 -6.30
N SER A 609 -2.33 17.53 -5.33
CA SER A 609 -3.17 18.72 -5.12
C SER A 609 -2.40 19.97 -4.67
N ARG A 610 -1.12 19.83 -4.26
CA ARG A 610 -0.25 20.98 -3.95
C ARG A 610 0.16 21.78 -5.17
N SER A 611 -0.01 21.21 -6.37
CA SER A 611 0.34 21.86 -7.63
C SER A 611 -0.42 23.17 -7.82
N ALA A 612 0.29 24.23 -8.27
CA ALA A 612 -0.31 25.49 -8.64
C ALA A 612 -1.35 25.34 -9.78
N LEU A 613 -1.15 24.37 -10.67
CA LEU A 613 -2.08 24.05 -11.76
C LEU A 613 -3.43 23.58 -11.23
N VAL A 614 -3.45 22.73 -10.20
CA VAL A 614 -4.70 22.24 -9.60
C VAL A 614 -5.49 23.41 -9.01
N LYS A 615 -4.81 24.29 -8.27
CA LYS A 615 -5.46 25.48 -7.70
C LYS A 615 -6.04 26.38 -8.79
N GLN A 616 -5.27 26.67 -9.83
CA GLN A 616 -5.71 27.50 -10.96
C GLN A 616 -6.93 26.87 -11.67
N ALA A 617 -6.89 25.56 -11.91
CA ALA A 617 -8.00 24.83 -12.53
C ALA A 617 -9.29 24.93 -11.68
N PHE A 618 -9.18 24.78 -10.34
CA PHE A 618 -10.34 24.95 -9.45
C PHE A 618 -10.88 26.37 -9.41
N GLU A 619 -10.03 27.39 -9.36
CA GLU A 619 -10.49 28.78 -9.37
C GLU A 619 -11.23 29.12 -10.67
N ASN A 620 -10.69 28.70 -11.82
CA ASN A 620 -11.33 28.90 -13.14
C ASN A 620 -12.69 28.15 -13.24
N ALA A 621 -12.70 26.88 -12.84
CA ALA A 621 -13.90 26.07 -12.89
C ALA A 621 -14.99 26.57 -11.92
N LYS A 622 -14.58 27.00 -10.72
CA LYS A 622 -15.48 27.54 -9.69
C LYS A 622 -16.26 28.75 -10.21
N GLU A 623 -15.61 29.70 -10.86
CA GLU A 623 -16.29 30.88 -11.44
C GLU A 623 -17.33 30.49 -12.48
N LYS A 624 -17.00 29.55 -13.35
CA LYS A 624 -17.94 29.05 -14.39
C LYS A 624 -19.13 28.34 -13.72
N GLN A 625 -18.87 27.42 -12.79
CA GLN A 625 -19.92 26.65 -12.12
C GLN A 625 -20.85 27.53 -11.28
N LEU A 626 -20.30 28.59 -10.66
CA LEU A 626 -21.10 29.53 -9.89
C LEU A 626 -22.08 30.29 -10.79
N LYS A 627 -21.64 30.73 -11.99
CA LYS A 627 -22.52 31.37 -12.99
C LYS A 627 -23.63 30.42 -13.42
N ASP A 628 -23.30 29.18 -13.77
CA ASP A 628 -24.27 28.19 -14.22
C ASP A 628 -25.27 27.83 -13.09
N TYR A 629 -24.84 27.71 -11.85
CA TYR A 629 -25.68 27.43 -10.72
C TYR A 629 -26.65 28.58 -10.41
N ASN A 630 -26.16 29.80 -10.38
CA ASN A 630 -26.98 31.00 -10.12
C ASN A 630 -28.05 31.21 -11.22
N GLN A 631 -27.70 30.91 -12.48
CA GLN A 631 -28.67 30.97 -13.56
C GLN A 631 -29.79 29.93 -13.41
N LYS A 632 -29.44 28.69 -13.00
CA LYS A 632 -30.42 27.60 -12.85
C LYS A 632 -31.30 27.74 -11.63
N THR A 633 -30.77 28.26 -10.52
CA THR A 633 -31.47 28.26 -9.22
C THR A 633 -32.05 29.60 -8.83
N SER A 634 -31.70 30.70 -9.54
CA SER A 634 -32.05 32.09 -9.17
C SER A 634 -31.53 32.49 -7.77
N LYS A 635 -30.54 31.75 -7.21
CA LYS A 635 -29.89 32.04 -5.95
C LYS A 635 -28.59 32.82 -6.19
N ASN A 636 -28.47 33.98 -5.58
CA ASN A 636 -27.29 34.85 -5.72
C ASN A 636 -26.32 34.73 -4.53
N ASP A 637 -26.66 33.92 -3.53
CA ASP A 637 -25.93 33.86 -2.24
C ASP A 637 -25.07 32.58 -2.09
N PHE A 638 -25.08 31.69 -3.09
CA PHE A 638 -24.30 30.47 -3.06
C PHE A 638 -22.85 30.74 -3.40
N THR A 639 -21.93 30.05 -2.69
CA THR A 639 -20.48 30.16 -2.93
C THR A 639 -19.75 28.83 -2.82
N PHE A 640 -18.62 28.71 -3.50
CA PHE A 640 -17.64 27.63 -3.29
C PHE A 640 -16.51 28.13 -2.41
N ILE A 641 -16.19 27.41 -1.34
CA ILE A 641 -15.07 27.71 -0.45
C ILE A 641 -13.99 26.65 -0.68
N LEU A 642 -12.87 27.07 -1.27
CA LEU A 642 -11.74 26.19 -1.54
C LEU A 642 -10.77 26.23 -0.34
N TYR A 643 -10.41 25.04 0.14
CA TYR A 643 -9.45 24.87 1.22
C TYR A 643 -8.11 24.35 0.67
N GLU A 644 -7.05 25.02 1.08
CA GLU A 644 -5.69 24.67 0.68
C GLU A 644 -5.32 23.26 1.16
N PRO A 645 -4.48 22.51 0.41
CA PRO A 645 -4.01 21.20 0.86
C PRO A 645 -3.33 21.25 2.23
N LEU A 646 -3.78 20.45 3.18
CA LEU A 646 -3.25 20.45 4.54
C LEU A 646 -1.73 20.24 4.57
N GLY A 647 -1.06 20.90 5.51
CA GLY A 647 0.39 20.85 5.71
C GLY A 647 1.19 21.77 4.80
N THR A 648 0.54 22.66 4.05
CA THR A 648 1.18 23.77 3.32
C THR A 648 1.18 25.04 4.17
N GLU A 649 2.10 25.97 3.92
CA GLU A 649 2.10 27.28 4.58
C GLU A 649 0.79 28.05 4.38
N LYS A 650 0.16 27.87 3.22
CA LYS A 650 -1.12 28.50 2.90
C LYS A 650 -2.26 27.92 3.74
N SER A 651 -2.28 26.56 3.91
CA SER A 651 -3.25 25.93 4.80
C SER A 651 -3.05 26.31 6.25
N ASP A 652 -1.79 26.44 6.72
CA ASP A 652 -1.49 26.82 8.09
C ASP A 652 -2.01 28.25 8.38
N LYS A 653 -1.86 29.18 7.43
CA LYS A 653 -2.44 30.54 7.51
C LYS A 653 -3.97 30.50 7.52
N GLN A 654 -4.57 29.72 6.61
CA GLN A 654 -6.03 29.59 6.53
C GLN A 654 -6.63 28.97 7.81
N ILE A 655 -5.94 28.00 8.42
CA ILE A 655 -6.33 27.40 9.70
C ILE A 655 -6.26 28.46 10.81
N LEU A 656 -5.17 29.22 10.88
CA LEU A 656 -5.01 30.30 11.86
C LEU A 656 -6.15 31.33 11.76
N GLU A 657 -6.49 31.76 10.54
CA GLU A 657 -7.58 32.73 10.30
C GLU A 657 -8.96 32.16 10.71
N LEU A 658 -9.22 30.88 10.43
CA LEU A 658 -10.53 30.26 10.67
C LEU A 658 -10.72 29.79 12.12
N THR A 659 -9.65 29.39 12.78
CA THR A 659 -9.72 28.71 14.10
C THR A 659 -9.04 29.48 15.21
N GLY A 660 -8.11 30.39 14.89
CA GLY A 660 -7.23 31.03 15.83
C GLY A 660 -6.07 30.14 16.32
N GLU A 661 -5.88 28.96 15.77
CA GLU A 661 -4.84 28.00 16.17
C GLU A 661 -3.64 28.09 15.22
N ASP A 662 -2.45 28.39 15.74
CA ASP A 662 -1.21 28.34 14.96
C ASP A 662 -0.67 26.90 14.90
N VAL A 663 -0.75 26.29 13.73
CA VAL A 663 -0.27 24.91 13.46
C VAL A 663 1.07 24.87 12.72
N SER A 664 1.68 26.02 12.42
CA SER A 664 2.92 26.13 11.64
C SER A 664 4.10 25.41 12.29
N ASN A 665 4.17 25.45 13.63
CA ASN A 665 5.24 24.83 14.41
C ASN A 665 4.88 23.42 14.97
N THR A 666 3.82 22.80 14.44
CA THR A 666 3.46 21.45 14.86
C THR A 666 4.57 20.46 14.49
N PRO A 667 5.07 19.64 15.46
CA PRO A 667 6.08 18.63 15.16
C PRO A 667 5.65 17.69 14.03
N ALA A 668 6.59 17.27 13.18
CA ALA A 668 6.32 16.46 12.00
C ALA A 668 5.49 15.18 12.29
N TYR A 669 5.78 14.50 13.42
CA TYR A 669 5.06 13.29 13.82
C TYR A 669 3.60 13.52 14.31
N LEU A 670 3.18 14.78 14.44
CA LEU A 670 1.82 15.19 14.79
C LEU A 670 1.14 15.98 13.66
N LYS A 671 1.88 16.39 12.65
CA LYS A 671 1.37 17.30 11.62
C LYS A 671 0.43 16.60 10.65
N THR A 672 -0.78 17.12 10.55
CA THR A 672 -1.72 16.69 9.52
C THR A 672 -1.36 17.35 8.20
N THR A 673 -1.15 16.54 7.18
CA THR A 673 -0.88 16.96 5.80
C THR A 673 -1.91 16.40 4.84
N CYS A 674 -1.91 16.83 3.60
CA CYS A 674 -2.75 16.25 2.55
C CYS A 674 -2.51 14.73 2.33
N LYS A 675 -1.40 14.18 2.84
CA LYS A 675 -1.10 12.75 2.79
C LYS A 675 -1.37 12.03 4.11
N THR A 676 -0.89 12.60 5.23
CA THR A 676 -1.06 11.96 6.55
C THR A 676 -2.48 12.10 7.10
N GLY A 677 -3.27 13.00 6.53
CA GLY A 677 -4.65 13.25 6.92
C GLY A 677 -5.56 12.03 6.82
N VAL A 678 -5.35 11.17 5.82
CA VAL A 678 -6.12 9.92 5.68
C VAL A 678 -5.94 9.04 6.93
N ALA A 679 -4.71 8.79 7.36
CA ALA A 679 -4.42 7.97 8.53
C ALA A 679 -4.98 8.58 9.83
N PHE A 680 -4.91 9.90 9.99
CA PHE A 680 -5.51 10.58 11.15
C PHE A 680 -7.04 10.56 11.12
N GLY A 681 -7.65 10.71 9.95
CA GLY A 681 -9.09 10.61 9.79
C GLY A 681 -9.62 9.22 10.12
N LEU A 682 -8.91 8.16 9.72
CA LEU A 682 -9.22 6.80 10.13
C LEU A 682 -9.18 6.63 11.65
N LEU A 683 -8.18 7.19 12.35
CA LEU A 683 -8.16 7.17 13.83
C LEU A 683 -9.30 7.94 14.44
N GLU A 684 -9.68 9.09 13.85
CA GLU A 684 -10.78 9.91 14.35
C GLU A 684 -12.13 9.20 14.19
N SER A 685 -12.29 8.39 13.12
CA SER A 685 -13.50 7.62 12.83
C SER A 685 -13.74 6.44 13.78
N ARG A 686 -12.80 6.13 14.69
CA ARG A 686 -12.94 5.00 15.61
C ARG A 686 -14.15 5.14 16.52
N ASP A 687 -14.69 4.02 16.93
CA ASP A 687 -15.79 3.97 17.88
C ASP A 687 -15.34 4.53 19.25
N LYS A 688 -15.90 5.65 19.64
CA LYS A 688 -15.66 6.34 20.91
C LYS A 688 -16.93 7.04 21.39
N ALA A 689 -17.01 7.32 22.68
CA ALA A 689 -18.09 8.15 23.23
C ALA A 689 -18.07 9.53 22.56
N LYS A 690 -19.21 10.02 22.10
CA LYS A 690 -19.35 11.24 21.30
C LYS A 690 -18.46 11.24 20.06
N GLY A 691 -18.37 10.10 19.40
CA GLY A 691 -17.63 9.93 18.14
C GLY A 691 -18.41 10.45 16.92
N ILE A 692 -18.00 9.94 15.76
CA ILE A 692 -18.63 10.22 14.47
C ILE A 692 -19.53 9.04 14.10
N GLU A 693 -20.78 9.33 13.75
CA GLU A 693 -21.62 8.37 13.05
C GLU A 693 -21.16 8.30 11.60
N MET A 694 -20.44 7.20 11.26
CA MET A 694 -19.88 6.99 9.93
C MET A 694 -20.94 6.47 8.97
N PRO A 695 -20.88 6.83 7.68
CA PRO A 695 -21.73 6.21 6.68
C PRO A 695 -21.45 4.70 6.61
N PRO A 696 -22.46 3.89 6.27
CA PRO A 696 -22.25 2.47 6.04
C PRO A 696 -21.29 2.27 4.87
N ILE A 697 -20.43 1.25 4.94
CA ILE A 697 -19.65 0.81 3.80
C ILE A 697 -20.64 0.17 2.82
N ASP A 698 -20.81 0.78 1.64
CA ASP A 698 -21.76 0.28 0.65
C ASP A 698 -21.48 -1.19 0.31
N SER A 699 -22.49 -2.02 0.57
CA SER A 699 -22.37 -3.46 0.38
C SER A 699 -22.91 -3.94 -0.98
N ASN A 700 -23.64 -3.09 -1.70
CA ASN A 700 -24.19 -3.45 -3.00
C ASN A 700 -23.24 -3.04 -4.12
N PRO A 701 -22.92 -3.94 -5.05
CA PRO A 701 -22.15 -3.60 -6.24
C PRO A 701 -23.00 -2.65 -7.09
N VAL A 702 -22.66 -1.38 -7.10
CA VAL A 702 -23.20 -0.42 -8.06
C VAL A 702 -22.38 -0.59 -9.33
N PHE A 703 -23.06 -0.70 -10.47
CA PHE A 703 -22.39 -0.74 -11.77
C PHE A 703 -21.61 0.56 -12.00
N LYS A 704 -20.37 0.45 -12.52
CA LYS A 704 -19.41 1.56 -12.48
C LYS A 704 -19.46 2.47 -13.71
N TYR A 705 -19.98 2.00 -14.82
CA TYR A 705 -19.80 2.65 -16.12
C TYR A 705 -21.11 3.19 -16.70
N ASP A 706 -21.03 4.36 -17.27
CA ASP A 706 -22.05 4.80 -18.23
C ASP A 706 -21.70 4.14 -19.57
N LEU A 707 -22.71 3.58 -20.24
CA LEU A 707 -22.58 2.92 -21.53
C LEU A 707 -23.15 3.81 -22.62
N GLY A 708 -22.48 3.94 -23.74
CA GLY A 708 -22.89 4.88 -24.77
C GLY A 708 -22.24 4.62 -26.12
N ILE A 709 -22.44 5.61 -26.98
CA ILE A 709 -21.98 5.67 -28.37
C ILE A 709 -21.22 6.95 -28.64
N GLU A 710 -20.52 7.00 -29.78
CA GLU A 710 -19.91 8.22 -30.30
C GLU A 710 -20.93 9.04 -31.10
N ILE A 711 -20.97 10.35 -30.81
CA ILE A 711 -21.65 11.34 -31.68
C ILE A 711 -20.72 12.57 -31.76
N GLU A 712 -20.32 12.94 -32.98
CA GLU A 712 -19.45 14.10 -33.25
C GLU A 712 -18.17 14.18 -32.42
N GLY A 713 -17.50 13.03 -32.19
CA GLY A 713 -16.26 12.94 -31.40
C GLY A 713 -16.48 13.01 -29.90
N LYS A 714 -17.72 12.94 -29.43
CA LYS A 714 -18.11 12.97 -28.04
C LYS A 714 -18.81 11.68 -27.63
N PHE A 715 -18.66 11.34 -26.35
CA PHE A 715 -19.38 10.26 -25.72
C PHE A 715 -20.83 10.69 -25.40
N HIS A 716 -21.79 9.91 -25.84
CA HIS A 716 -23.18 10.06 -25.51
C HIS A 716 -23.70 8.85 -24.78
N ALA A 717 -24.05 9.02 -23.50
CA ALA A 717 -24.56 7.94 -22.68
C ALA A 717 -25.95 7.49 -23.15
N LYS A 718 -26.10 6.21 -23.46
CA LYS A 718 -27.39 5.54 -23.73
C LYS A 718 -27.97 4.92 -22.46
N ILE A 719 -27.11 4.37 -21.61
CA ILE A 719 -27.47 3.77 -20.32
C ILE A 719 -26.60 4.38 -19.24
N HIS A 720 -27.22 4.95 -18.23
CA HIS A 720 -26.51 5.51 -17.08
C HIS A 720 -26.25 4.46 -16.02
N ARG A 721 -25.07 4.47 -15.43
CA ARG A 721 -24.61 3.51 -14.40
C ARG A 721 -25.59 3.30 -13.25
N ASP A 722 -26.22 4.37 -12.81
CA ASP A 722 -27.16 4.34 -11.68
C ASP A 722 -28.50 3.69 -12.02
N SER A 723 -28.82 3.61 -13.33
CA SER A 723 -30.07 3.01 -13.80
C SER A 723 -29.93 1.50 -14.01
N LEU A 724 -28.71 0.98 -14.23
CA LEU A 724 -28.48 -0.41 -14.56
C LEU A 724 -28.38 -1.27 -13.29
N LYS A 725 -29.33 -2.18 -13.13
CA LYS A 725 -29.36 -3.11 -12.00
C LYS A 725 -28.93 -4.51 -12.43
N PRO A 726 -28.34 -5.31 -11.51
CA PRO A 726 -27.90 -6.64 -11.84
C PRO A 726 -29.03 -7.50 -12.41
N ASN A 727 -28.76 -8.09 -13.59
CA ASN A 727 -29.68 -8.96 -14.34
C ASN A 727 -30.99 -8.29 -14.81
N GLU A 728 -31.08 -6.95 -14.79
CA GLU A 728 -32.19 -6.20 -15.41
C GLU A 728 -31.71 -5.60 -16.74
N TYR A 729 -32.34 -6.01 -17.83
CA TYR A 729 -32.04 -5.55 -19.18
C TYR A 729 -32.60 -4.16 -19.46
N GLN A 730 -31.75 -3.26 -20.00
CA GLN A 730 -32.14 -1.94 -20.50
C GLN A 730 -31.83 -1.79 -21.99
N ILE A 731 -32.63 -1.02 -22.69
CA ILE A 731 -32.48 -0.80 -24.12
C ILE A 731 -31.23 0.05 -24.38
N PHE A 732 -30.31 -0.50 -25.19
CA PHE A 732 -29.14 0.20 -25.70
C PHE A 732 -29.38 0.73 -27.11
N GLN A 733 -29.96 -0.10 -27.99
CA GLN A 733 -30.45 0.27 -29.34
C GLN A 733 -31.81 -0.33 -29.60
N ILE A 734 -32.70 0.43 -30.18
CA ILE A 734 -34.01 -0.06 -30.64
C ILE A 734 -33.86 -0.73 -32.00
N LYS A 735 -34.79 -1.60 -32.35
CA LYS A 735 -34.81 -2.36 -33.59
C LYS A 735 -34.69 -1.51 -34.88
N GLU A 736 -35.13 -0.25 -34.84
CA GLU A 736 -35.00 0.67 -35.96
C GLU A 736 -33.58 1.24 -36.13
N GLU A 737 -32.75 1.16 -35.08
CA GLU A 737 -31.34 1.61 -35.04
C GLU A 737 -30.40 0.45 -35.29
N TRP A 738 -30.85 -0.80 -35.05
CA TRP A 738 -30.00 -1.98 -35.14
C TRP A 738 -30.01 -2.58 -36.55
N GLY A 739 -28.82 -2.72 -37.14
CA GLY A 739 -28.67 -3.20 -38.51
C GLY A 739 -28.44 -4.71 -38.65
N GLY A 740 -28.62 -5.49 -37.62
CA GLY A 740 -28.41 -6.93 -37.64
C GLY A 740 -26.93 -7.37 -37.73
N PHE A 741 -26.02 -6.59 -37.16
CA PHE A 741 -24.57 -6.87 -37.20
C PHE A 741 -24.17 -8.03 -36.28
N ASP A 742 -23.07 -8.69 -36.62
CA ASP A 742 -22.47 -9.78 -35.84
C ASP A 742 -21.58 -9.27 -34.66
N GLU A 743 -21.46 -7.95 -34.52
CA GLU A 743 -20.64 -7.29 -33.50
C GLU A 743 -21.29 -5.99 -33.05
N LEU A 744 -21.25 -5.74 -31.74
CA LEU A 744 -21.70 -4.50 -31.11
C LEU A 744 -20.53 -3.80 -30.41
N GLU A 745 -20.22 -2.60 -30.85
CA GLU A 745 -19.28 -1.72 -30.14
C GLU A 745 -20.01 -0.89 -29.09
N ILE A 746 -19.54 -0.96 -27.85
CA ILE A 746 -20.04 -0.16 -26.73
C ILE A 746 -18.91 0.70 -26.20
N LEU A 747 -19.08 2.01 -26.22
CA LEU A 747 -18.24 2.92 -25.47
C LEU A 747 -18.68 2.95 -24.01
N TYR A 748 -17.71 3.00 -23.10
CA TYR A 748 -18.02 3.08 -21.68
C TYR A 748 -17.04 3.98 -20.93
N SER A 749 -17.51 4.60 -19.84
CA SER A 749 -16.69 5.45 -18.99
C SER A 749 -17.20 5.47 -17.55
N ASP A 750 -16.26 5.48 -16.62
CA ASP A 750 -16.53 5.67 -15.19
C ASP A 750 -16.42 7.14 -14.73
N LYS A 751 -16.13 8.06 -15.65
CA LYS A 751 -16.03 9.49 -15.37
C LYS A 751 -17.43 10.10 -15.19
N ALA A 752 -17.56 11.04 -14.24
CA ALA A 752 -18.83 11.78 -14.06
C ALA A 752 -19.23 12.61 -15.28
N LEU A 753 -18.24 13.07 -16.05
CA LEU A 753 -18.45 13.79 -17.32
C LEU A 753 -19.19 12.97 -18.38
N ALA A 754 -19.20 11.65 -18.29
CA ALA A 754 -19.94 10.79 -19.21
C ALA A 754 -21.45 11.12 -19.25
N ASN A 755 -22.00 11.63 -18.15
CA ASN A 755 -23.40 12.05 -18.04
C ASN A 755 -23.72 13.41 -18.71
N THR A 756 -22.70 14.13 -19.17
CA THR A 756 -22.88 15.52 -19.68
C THR A 756 -22.82 15.64 -21.19
N ASN A 757 -22.54 14.54 -21.90
CA ASN A 757 -22.28 14.48 -23.34
C ASN A 757 -21.14 15.41 -23.81
N THR A 758 -20.25 15.78 -22.91
CA THR A 758 -19.08 16.63 -23.19
C THR A 758 -17.75 15.86 -23.19
N LEU A 759 -17.77 14.64 -22.69
CA LEU A 759 -16.59 13.79 -22.63
C LEU A 759 -16.09 13.45 -24.04
N ASN A 760 -14.79 13.65 -24.30
CA ASN A 760 -14.19 13.24 -25.57
C ASN A 760 -14.13 11.71 -25.65
N ILE A 761 -14.31 11.14 -26.84
CA ILE A 761 -14.21 9.70 -27.04
C ILE A 761 -12.81 9.16 -26.69
N GLN A 762 -11.77 9.99 -26.83
CA GLN A 762 -10.39 9.63 -26.46
C GLN A 762 -10.23 9.35 -24.97
N ASP A 763 -11.15 9.84 -24.16
CA ASP A 763 -11.17 9.67 -22.70
C ASP A 763 -12.18 8.61 -22.23
N THR A 764 -12.67 7.78 -23.18
CA THR A 764 -13.57 6.64 -22.94
C THR A 764 -12.89 5.34 -23.31
N GLN A 765 -13.43 4.23 -22.86
CA GLN A 765 -13.05 2.88 -23.27
C GLN A 765 -14.07 2.32 -24.25
N MET A 766 -13.68 1.29 -25.00
CA MET A 766 -14.55 0.60 -25.95
C MET A 766 -14.40 -0.91 -25.76
N ILE A 767 -15.53 -1.60 -25.84
CA ILE A 767 -15.59 -3.05 -25.96
C ILE A 767 -16.37 -3.44 -27.18
N SER A 768 -15.93 -4.51 -27.82
CA SER A 768 -16.60 -5.12 -28.97
C SER A 768 -17.14 -6.48 -28.53
N ILE A 769 -18.42 -6.68 -28.68
CA ILE A 769 -19.13 -7.89 -28.23
C ILE A 769 -19.69 -8.62 -29.46
N ALA A 770 -19.28 -9.86 -29.67
CA ALA A 770 -19.78 -10.69 -30.74
C ALA A 770 -21.25 -11.08 -30.50
N LEU A 771 -22.08 -10.96 -31.52
CA LEU A 771 -23.50 -11.25 -31.47
C LEU A 771 -23.89 -12.17 -32.64
N GLU A 772 -25.13 -12.68 -32.62
CA GLU A 772 -25.72 -13.31 -33.80
C GLU A 772 -26.28 -12.23 -34.75
N GLU A 773 -26.10 -12.44 -36.05
CA GLU A 773 -26.67 -11.57 -37.09
C GLU A 773 -28.21 -11.73 -37.13
N VAL A 774 -28.91 -10.84 -36.45
CA VAL A 774 -30.37 -10.84 -36.40
C VAL A 774 -30.90 -9.42 -36.60
N GLU A 775 -31.73 -9.21 -37.61
CA GLU A 775 -32.42 -7.93 -37.90
C GLU A 775 -33.74 -7.82 -37.12
N GLU A 776 -34.25 -6.60 -37.00
CA GLU A 776 -35.56 -6.26 -36.39
C GLU A 776 -35.67 -6.71 -34.92
N VAL A 777 -34.59 -6.49 -34.13
CA VAL A 777 -34.51 -6.78 -32.70
C VAL A 777 -34.04 -5.59 -31.90
N ASP A 778 -34.53 -5.45 -30.68
CA ASP A 778 -33.95 -4.54 -29.71
C ASP A 778 -32.69 -5.12 -29.11
N VAL A 779 -31.62 -4.33 -29.03
CA VAL A 779 -30.40 -4.65 -28.34
C VAL A 779 -30.49 -4.09 -26.92
N LYS A 780 -30.47 -5.00 -25.92
CA LYS A 780 -30.56 -4.62 -24.53
C LYS A 780 -29.31 -5.08 -23.79
N VAL A 781 -28.89 -4.30 -22.78
CA VAL A 781 -27.72 -4.60 -21.94
C VAL A 781 -28.16 -4.74 -20.50
N CYS A 782 -27.60 -5.72 -19.79
CA CYS A 782 -27.70 -5.83 -18.33
C CYS A 782 -26.32 -5.91 -17.71
N CYS A 783 -26.15 -5.48 -16.45
CA CYS A 783 -24.93 -5.76 -15.69
C CYS A 783 -25.06 -7.11 -14.96
N VAL A 784 -23.95 -7.82 -14.87
CA VAL A 784 -23.82 -9.06 -14.10
C VAL A 784 -23.23 -8.76 -12.72
N ASP A 785 -22.25 -7.88 -12.70
CA ASP A 785 -21.58 -7.36 -11.51
C ASP A 785 -21.23 -5.88 -11.71
N SER A 786 -20.32 -5.34 -10.90
CA SER A 786 -19.95 -3.92 -10.97
C SER A 786 -19.17 -3.53 -12.22
N GLN A 787 -18.63 -4.50 -13.00
CA GLN A 787 -17.78 -4.26 -14.16
C GLN A 787 -18.09 -5.16 -15.36
N SER A 788 -19.02 -6.08 -15.24
CA SER A 788 -19.33 -7.03 -16.31
C SER A 788 -20.75 -6.82 -16.84
N ILE A 789 -20.89 -6.90 -18.14
CA ILE A 789 -22.18 -6.80 -18.85
C ILE A 789 -22.45 -8.02 -19.70
N LYS A 790 -23.73 -8.20 -20.01
CA LYS A 790 -24.23 -9.06 -21.08
C LYS A 790 -25.08 -8.27 -22.03
N VAL A 791 -25.07 -8.66 -23.28
CA VAL A 791 -25.92 -8.12 -24.34
C VAL A 791 -26.93 -9.18 -24.72
N GLY A 792 -28.21 -8.76 -24.77
CA GLY A 792 -29.31 -9.60 -25.23
C GLY A 792 -30.00 -9.03 -26.47
N LEU A 793 -30.33 -9.86 -27.42
CA LEU A 793 -31.17 -9.54 -28.55
C LEU A 793 -32.62 -9.93 -28.24
N PHE A 794 -33.54 -8.97 -28.38
CA PHE A 794 -34.96 -9.14 -28.03
C PHE A 794 -35.88 -8.92 -29.23
N LYS A 795 -36.73 -9.88 -29.52
CA LYS A 795 -37.81 -9.73 -30.51
C LYS A 795 -39.15 -9.76 -29.79
N ASP A 796 -39.94 -8.72 -29.94
CA ASP A 796 -41.25 -8.56 -29.28
C ASP A 796 -41.16 -8.83 -27.76
N ASP A 797 -40.14 -8.26 -27.10
CA ASP A 797 -39.78 -8.41 -25.67
C ASP A 797 -39.35 -9.84 -25.27
N GLN A 798 -39.17 -10.77 -26.18
CA GLN A 798 -38.63 -12.08 -25.89
C GLN A 798 -37.12 -12.14 -26.19
N LEU A 799 -36.32 -12.58 -25.23
CA LEU A 799 -34.90 -12.81 -25.40
C LEU A 799 -34.68 -13.97 -26.39
N ILE A 800 -34.01 -13.70 -27.51
CA ILE A 800 -33.73 -14.70 -28.54
C ILE A 800 -32.25 -15.09 -28.57
N TYR A 801 -31.37 -14.20 -28.13
CA TYR A 801 -29.92 -14.45 -28.00
C TYR A 801 -29.36 -13.68 -26.78
N GLU A 802 -28.37 -14.25 -26.11
CA GLU A 802 -27.63 -13.64 -25.01
C GLU A 802 -26.12 -13.90 -25.18
N SER A 803 -25.32 -12.86 -25.12
CA SER A 803 -23.86 -12.99 -25.12
C SER A 803 -23.33 -13.62 -23.84
N GLU A 804 -22.10 -14.07 -23.86
CA GLU A 804 -21.36 -14.34 -22.62
C GLU A 804 -21.16 -13.03 -21.81
N ALA A 805 -20.82 -13.16 -20.54
CA ALA A 805 -20.53 -12.00 -19.71
C ALA A 805 -19.15 -11.44 -20.08
N GLU A 806 -19.13 -10.19 -20.49
CA GLU A 806 -17.91 -9.49 -20.87
C GLU A 806 -17.51 -8.47 -19.80
N LYS A 807 -16.23 -8.45 -19.46
CA LYS A 807 -15.68 -7.53 -18.46
C LYS A 807 -15.23 -6.23 -19.15
N LEU A 808 -15.75 -5.11 -18.64
CA LEU A 808 -15.43 -3.75 -19.07
C LEU A 808 -14.15 -3.21 -18.47
#